data_b35d38721845163b0abe323e21fab10e
#
_entry.id   b35d38721845163b0abe323e21fab10e
#
_cell.length_a   1.000
_cell.length_b   1.000
_cell.length_c   1.000
_cell.angle_alpha   90.00
_cell.angle_beta   90.00
_cell.angle_gamma   90.00
#
_symmetry.space_group_name_H-M   'P 1'
#
loop_
_entity.id
_entity.type
_entity.pdbx_description
1 polymer ?
#
loop_
_entity_poly.entity_id
_entity_poly.type
_entity_poly.pdbx_seq_one_letter_code
_entity_poly.pdbx_strand_id
1 'polypeptide(L)'
;MRRSKMISMRWMMWLCAACMMLITSCKTEDDKIVFQQQHKWVDKKLAVVYPNRNPITKAQMERTAQWFLDNFQEAQLSGDVCVRLQLDWYDELSYNLDALSTELANDTSVVAIIGPLNGNNLEVFARACQLTEKPLIAPTATSEDVIRRYAVPTQSGTHTVRPFLWSLTESDVAYTEVIMTAYAALIQKLYFLISSSVMMSPDNVYGKTFFDWAPFQAENLSIKLSDNQQYTSTEQLLNQVKTVLNDNPQVWEGLTVPTIHMFCVMENLDQLCQVAEMRRQWYLNFNPRDNIPEGTPIDDPAYNEFAEEIAAFRRTWIALNNFSQEEIDALTDGQRRILEAYQGFSPYADPTTGFEISYEQKFGTKPTFEECKFYDALLLAGLACHKLAVEHKDKAEPEENVERNAAFNQAIYNLTFPNANENLSASIWTPTAMQLYLRSMENGQVVKFRGASGNIAFDAESCAAAAGTTYAHWEIKDGNLVFLNYFSSDASHRMSESTVAWKYLYDENLALQRFGEQAQDIDAGIDYAPLTDQYALLVHASTEFKNYRHLSDVLSVYQQLKRNGFDDDHIILIADRTVADDPKNPEPGTVRATIDGPDLMAGVQIDYDASTLSAADVLRILMGQRSDKLPVVIPPDAGNNVLFYWSGHGRNQNHGGAREFQWREEAHHHGLTAQLLYETVNMMKRDKSYRKLLIVGEPCYGECVVTDLEGIPGVLAITGANEQEQSWADNWNPAGFWMSDRFTQNFVTAISENPDITYRDLYLYCAQHTLGSHARIINADHFGNLYHTGPAEFVKK
;
A
#
# COMPACT_ATOMS: atom_id res chain seq x y z
N MET A 1 -50.46 12.03 4.66
CA MET A 1 -49.28 11.22 4.27
C MET A 1 -49.60 9.81 3.75
N ARG A 2 -50.83 9.44 3.40
CA ARG A 2 -51.19 8.09 2.85
C ARG A 2 -51.63 8.10 1.37
N ARG A 3 -51.68 9.25 0.68
CA ARG A 3 -52.07 9.34 -0.74
C ARG A 3 -50.96 9.43 -1.77
N SER A 4 -49.72 9.69 -1.38
CA SER A 4 -48.61 9.83 -2.36
C SER A 4 -47.92 8.48 -2.68
N LYS A 5 -48.01 7.46 -1.80
CA LYS A 5 -47.42 6.14 -2.08
C LYS A 5 -48.24 5.25 -3.00
N MET A 6 -49.54 5.52 -3.17
CA MET A 6 -50.37 4.73 -4.09
C MET A 6 -50.27 5.14 -5.55
N ILE A 7 -49.78 6.36 -5.85
CA ILE A 7 -49.62 6.86 -7.22
C ILE A 7 -48.32 6.28 -7.85
N SER A 8 -47.25 6.13 -7.08
CA SER A 8 -46.00 5.59 -7.62
C SER A 8 -46.07 4.09 -7.95
N MET A 9 -46.85 3.31 -7.17
CA MET A 9 -47.00 1.87 -7.41
C MET A 9 -47.90 1.59 -8.62
N ARG A 10 -48.87 2.45 -8.94
CA ARG A 10 -49.67 2.32 -10.16
C ARG A 10 -48.90 2.64 -11.44
N TRP A 11 -47.99 3.60 -11.42
CA TRP A 11 -47.12 3.90 -12.55
C TRP A 11 -46.12 2.77 -12.82
N MET A 12 -45.58 2.14 -11.80
CA MET A 12 -44.65 1.00 -11.98
C MET A 12 -45.38 -0.23 -12.51
N MET A 13 -46.64 -0.49 -12.08
CA MET A 13 -47.45 -1.57 -12.66
C MET A 13 -47.87 -1.31 -14.11
N TRP A 14 -48.09 -0.04 -14.52
CA TRP A 14 -48.35 0.31 -15.91
C TRP A 14 -47.12 0.20 -16.80
N LEU A 15 -45.92 0.50 -16.28
CA LEU A 15 -44.67 0.28 -17.02
C LEU A 15 -44.41 -1.23 -17.22
N CYS A 16 -44.58 -2.04 -16.19
CA CYS A 16 -44.45 -3.50 -16.31
C CYS A 16 -45.50 -4.10 -17.24
N ALA A 17 -46.74 -3.62 -17.23
CA ALA A 17 -47.78 -4.07 -18.14
C ALA A 17 -47.52 -3.61 -19.60
N ALA A 18 -46.99 -2.42 -19.81
CA ALA A 18 -46.57 -1.95 -21.16
C ALA A 18 -45.37 -2.74 -21.69
N CYS A 19 -44.40 -3.11 -20.85
CA CYS A 19 -43.30 -4.01 -21.26
C CYS A 19 -43.80 -5.43 -21.57
N MET A 20 -44.78 -5.97 -20.85
CA MET A 20 -45.33 -7.28 -21.14
C MET A 20 -46.27 -7.29 -22.38
N MET A 21 -46.93 -6.18 -22.73
CA MET A 21 -47.73 -6.10 -23.96
C MET A 21 -46.89 -5.90 -25.23
N LEU A 22 -45.64 -5.46 -25.11
CA LEU A 22 -44.69 -5.40 -26.23
C LEU A 22 -44.06 -6.78 -26.58
N ILE A 23 -44.20 -7.75 -25.68
CA ILE A 23 -43.69 -9.12 -25.91
C ILE A 23 -44.73 -10.07 -26.52
N THR A 24 -46.00 -9.69 -26.57
CA THR A 24 -47.10 -10.57 -27.06
C THR A 24 -47.74 -10.19 -28.38
N SER A 25 -47.21 -9.24 -29.10
CA SER A 25 -47.73 -8.85 -30.42
C SER A 25 -46.68 -8.98 -31.50
N CYS A 26 -46.39 -10.18 -31.93
CA CYS A 26 -46.01 -10.55 -33.30
C CYS A 26 -45.88 -12.08 -33.38
N LYS A 27 -47.01 -12.80 -33.57
CA LYS A 27 -47.00 -14.11 -34.21
C LYS A 27 -47.68 -13.89 -35.56
N THR A 28 -46.89 -13.62 -36.57
CA THR A 28 -47.20 -13.99 -37.95
C THR A 28 -45.96 -14.73 -38.47
N GLU A 29 -46.17 -16.03 -38.73
CA GLU A 29 -45.24 -16.79 -39.53
C GLU A 29 -45.24 -16.12 -40.91
N ASP A 30 -44.15 -15.57 -41.31
CA ASP A 30 -43.47 -15.52 -42.60
C ASP A 30 -42.56 -14.25 -42.59
N ASP A 31 -41.32 -14.47 -43.04
CA ASP A 31 -40.20 -13.53 -43.10
C ASP A 31 -39.43 -13.34 -41.77
N LYS A 32 -38.79 -14.40 -41.28
CA LYS A 32 -37.55 -14.30 -40.58
C LYS A 32 -36.46 -13.80 -41.55
N ILE A 33 -36.38 -12.50 -41.75
CA ILE A 33 -35.11 -11.91 -42.12
C ILE A 33 -34.24 -12.04 -40.88
N VAL A 34 -33.54 -13.16 -40.78
CA VAL A 34 -32.41 -13.31 -39.90
C VAL A 34 -31.34 -12.38 -40.47
N PHE A 35 -31.29 -11.14 -39.99
CA PHE A 35 -30.09 -10.35 -40.17
C PHE A 35 -29.01 -11.11 -39.38
N GLN A 36 -28.30 -12.00 -40.06
CA GLN A 36 -27.00 -12.43 -39.55
C GLN A 36 -26.13 -11.18 -39.56
N GLN A 37 -26.03 -10.55 -38.41
CA GLN A 37 -25.07 -9.50 -38.20
C GLN A 37 -23.71 -10.10 -38.55
N GLN A 38 -23.10 -9.63 -39.63
CA GLN A 38 -21.77 -10.09 -40.04
C GLN A 38 -20.77 -9.42 -39.08
N HIS A 39 -20.38 -10.14 -38.04
CA HIS A 39 -19.34 -9.69 -37.14
C HIS A 39 -17.98 -9.70 -37.83
N LYS A 40 -17.24 -8.59 -37.71
CA LYS A 40 -15.82 -8.56 -38.10
C LYS A 40 -15.01 -9.13 -36.93
N TRP A 41 -14.52 -10.38 -37.07
CA TRP A 41 -13.66 -11.00 -36.07
C TRP A 41 -12.22 -10.56 -36.29
N VAL A 42 -11.56 -10.21 -35.14
CA VAL A 42 -10.14 -9.84 -35.04
C VAL A 42 -9.47 -10.81 -34.08
N ASP A 43 -8.52 -11.59 -34.59
CA ASP A 43 -7.78 -12.55 -33.77
C ASP A 43 -6.62 -11.81 -33.07
N LYS A 44 -6.48 -12.01 -31.76
CA LYS A 44 -5.40 -11.46 -30.92
C LYS A 44 -4.81 -12.54 -30.04
N LYS A 45 -3.49 -12.56 -29.94
CA LYS A 45 -2.73 -13.57 -29.22
C LYS A 45 -2.16 -13.00 -27.92
N LEU A 46 -2.40 -13.67 -26.79
CA LEU A 46 -1.84 -13.39 -25.49
C LEU A 46 -0.87 -14.51 -25.08
N ALA A 47 0.27 -14.16 -24.53
CA ALA A 47 1.14 -15.13 -23.88
C ALA A 47 0.76 -15.22 -22.38
N VAL A 48 0.51 -16.42 -21.89
CA VAL A 48 0.22 -16.69 -20.47
C VAL A 48 1.40 -17.41 -19.85
N VAL A 49 2.03 -16.76 -18.88
CA VAL A 49 3.21 -17.25 -18.15
C VAL A 49 2.79 -17.60 -16.73
N TYR A 50 2.83 -18.88 -16.37
CA TYR A 50 2.28 -19.38 -15.12
C TYR A 50 3.13 -20.51 -14.53
N PRO A 51 3.16 -20.71 -13.20
CA PRO A 51 3.88 -21.80 -12.58
C PRO A 51 3.03 -23.08 -12.57
N ASN A 52 3.45 -24.10 -13.32
CA ASN A 52 2.82 -25.42 -13.26
C ASN A 52 3.32 -26.21 -12.02
N ARG A 53 2.98 -25.74 -10.83
CA ARG A 53 3.45 -26.32 -9.56
C ARG A 53 2.97 -27.75 -9.34
N ASN A 54 1.77 -28.04 -9.81
CA ASN A 54 1.13 -29.35 -9.68
C ASN A 54 -0.08 -29.44 -10.65
N PRO A 55 -0.68 -30.62 -10.84
CA PRO A 55 -1.82 -30.78 -11.72
C PRO A 55 -3.05 -29.95 -11.34
N ILE A 56 -3.22 -29.63 -10.05
CA ILE A 56 -4.32 -28.78 -9.54
C ILE A 56 -4.18 -27.37 -10.07
N THR A 57 -3.00 -26.76 -9.92
CA THR A 57 -2.72 -25.39 -10.40
C THR A 57 -3.00 -25.24 -11.90
N LYS A 58 -2.56 -26.18 -12.70
CA LYS A 58 -2.81 -26.17 -14.15
C LYS A 58 -4.30 -26.22 -14.47
N ALA A 59 -5.04 -27.15 -13.84
CA ALA A 59 -6.47 -27.28 -14.04
C ALA A 59 -7.25 -26.02 -13.64
N GLN A 60 -6.84 -25.38 -12.54
CA GLN A 60 -7.40 -24.10 -12.04
C GLN A 60 -7.23 -23.01 -13.10
N MET A 61 -6.03 -22.81 -13.63
CA MET A 61 -5.77 -21.78 -14.63
C MET A 61 -6.52 -22.05 -15.94
N GLU A 62 -6.52 -23.30 -16.43
CA GLU A 62 -7.21 -23.67 -17.67
C GLU A 62 -8.73 -23.49 -17.57
N ARG A 63 -9.38 -23.90 -16.48
CA ARG A 63 -10.83 -23.74 -16.29
C ARG A 63 -11.23 -22.27 -16.17
N THR A 64 -10.44 -21.46 -15.47
CA THR A 64 -10.66 -20.03 -15.32
C THR A 64 -10.52 -19.29 -16.65
N ALA A 65 -9.48 -19.60 -17.42
CA ALA A 65 -9.29 -19.06 -18.75
C ALA A 65 -10.46 -19.40 -19.69
N GLN A 66 -10.88 -20.66 -19.70
CA GLN A 66 -11.99 -21.08 -20.55
C GLN A 66 -13.29 -20.37 -20.18
N TRP A 67 -13.58 -20.23 -18.89
CA TRP A 67 -14.77 -19.50 -18.45
C TRP A 67 -14.74 -18.02 -18.85
N PHE A 68 -13.59 -17.38 -18.74
CA PHE A 68 -13.43 -16.02 -19.23
C PHE A 68 -13.65 -15.93 -20.75
N LEU A 69 -13.02 -16.80 -21.54
CA LEU A 69 -13.13 -16.79 -22.99
C LEU A 69 -14.59 -16.98 -23.46
N ASP A 70 -15.33 -17.88 -22.82
CA ASP A 70 -16.75 -18.12 -23.12
C ASP A 70 -17.57 -16.85 -22.82
N ASN A 71 -17.38 -16.25 -21.63
CA ASN A 71 -18.07 -15.03 -21.23
C ASN A 71 -17.73 -13.84 -22.12
N PHE A 72 -16.46 -13.67 -22.47
CA PHE A 72 -15.99 -12.57 -23.32
C PHE A 72 -16.50 -12.70 -24.75
N GLN A 73 -16.53 -13.91 -25.30
CA GLN A 73 -17.08 -14.18 -26.63
C GLN A 73 -18.58 -13.88 -26.67
N GLU A 74 -19.34 -14.36 -25.69
CA GLU A 74 -20.79 -14.13 -25.58
C GLU A 74 -21.10 -12.63 -25.46
N ALA A 75 -20.36 -11.89 -24.67
CA ALA A 75 -20.57 -10.45 -24.43
C ALA A 75 -20.46 -9.61 -25.72
N GLN A 76 -19.67 -10.02 -26.68
CA GLN A 76 -19.39 -9.28 -27.91
C GLN A 76 -20.42 -9.53 -29.04
N LEU A 77 -21.26 -10.55 -28.93
CA LEU A 77 -22.15 -10.97 -30.03
C LEU A 77 -23.21 -9.92 -30.47
N SER A 78 -23.29 -8.81 -29.78
CA SER A 78 -24.15 -7.69 -30.14
C SER A 78 -23.43 -6.56 -30.88
N GLY A 79 -22.10 -6.59 -30.97
CA GLY A 79 -21.26 -5.59 -31.60
C GLY A 79 -20.94 -5.90 -33.06
N ASP A 80 -20.51 -4.90 -33.82
CA ASP A 80 -20.04 -5.09 -35.21
C ASP A 80 -18.63 -5.68 -35.28
N VAL A 81 -17.80 -5.37 -34.29
CA VAL A 81 -16.42 -5.85 -34.15
C VAL A 81 -16.34 -6.77 -32.95
N CYS A 82 -15.79 -7.95 -33.16
CA CYS A 82 -15.57 -8.95 -32.12
C CYS A 82 -14.09 -9.35 -32.08
N VAL A 83 -13.54 -9.54 -30.91
CA VAL A 83 -12.18 -10.01 -30.73
C VAL A 83 -12.20 -11.48 -30.29
N ARG A 84 -11.39 -12.30 -30.96
CA ARG A 84 -11.11 -13.66 -30.50
C ARG A 84 -9.71 -13.71 -29.90
N LEU A 85 -9.64 -14.07 -28.63
CA LEU A 85 -8.38 -14.21 -27.91
C LEU A 85 -7.87 -15.65 -28.07
N GLN A 86 -6.61 -15.77 -28.42
CA GLN A 86 -5.85 -17.01 -28.41
C GLN A 86 -4.83 -16.92 -27.27
N LEU A 87 -4.78 -17.95 -26.40
CA LEU A 87 -3.86 -18.02 -25.27
C LEU A 87 -2.75 -19.03 -25.57
N ASP A 88 -1.51 -18.57 -25.59
CA ASP A 88 -0.32 -19.43 -25.66
C ASP A 88 0.27 -19.56 -24.25
N TRP A 89 0.43 -20.79 -23.78
CA TRP A 89 0.78 -21.14 -22.41
C TRP A 89 2.26 -21.46 -22.24
N TYR A 90 2.89 -20.84 -21.26
CA TYR A 90 4.30 -21.01 -20.94
C TYR A 90 4.45 -21.31 -19.43
N ASP A 91 5.04 -22.45 -19.10
CA ASP A 91 5.28 -22.87 -17.73
C ASP A 91 6.60 -22.27 -17.21
N GLU A 92 6.51 -21.36 -16.24
CA GLU A 92 7.66 -20.70 -15.62
C GLU A 92 8.72 -21.66 -15.05
N LEU A 93 8.32 -22.87 -14.69
CA LEU A 93 9.21 -23.88 -14.09
C LEU A 93 9.95 -24.71 -15.13
N SER A 94 9.51 -24.66 -16.39
CA SER A 94 10.02 -25.52 -17.48
C SER A 94 10.92 -24.78 -18.46
N TYR A 95 10.92 -23.44 -18.47
CA TYR A 95 11.65 -22.61 -19.42
C TYR A 95 12.85 -21.90 -18.79
N ASN A 96 13.83 -21.57 -19.61
CA ASN A 96 14.81 -20.55 -19.27
C ASN A 96 14.13 -19.18 -19.37
N LEU A 97 13.91 -18.51 -18.25
CA LEU A 97 13.10 -17.30 -18.17
C LEU A 97 13.74 -16.09 -18.86
N ASP A 98 15.07 -15.97 -18.87
CA ASP A 98 15.76 -14.89 -19.59
C ASP A 98 15.57 -15.02 -21.10
N ALA A 99 15.63 -16.24 -21.62
CA ALA A 99 15.39 -16.50 -23.03
C ALA A 99 13.92 -16.30 -23.39
N LEU A 100 13.00 -16.89 -22.61
CA LEU A 100 11.55 -16.77 -22.82
C LEU A 100 11.07 -15.32 -22.75
N SER A 101 11.47 -14.57 -21.74
CA SER A 101 11.07 -13.16 -21.59
C SER A 101 11.53 -12.31 -22.78
N THR A 102 12.77 -12.53 -23.25
CA THR A 102 13.32 -11.85 -24.42
C THR A 102 12.56 -12.24 -25.69
N GLU A 103 12.25 -13.50 -25.88
CA GLU A 103 11.47 -14.00 -27.00
C GLU A 103 10.08 -13.35 -27.05
N LEU A 104 9.33 -13.43 -25.94
CA LEU A 104 7.97 -12.89 -25.84
C LEU A 104 7.92 -11.36 -25.96
N ALA A 105 8.88 -10.65 -25.39
CA ALA A 105 8.97 -9.19 -25.52
C ALA A 105 9.14 -8.75 -26.97
N ASN A 106 9.82 -9.54 -27.81
CA ASN A 106 10.08 -9.25 -29.21
C ASN A 106 9.06 -9.89 -30.17
N ASP A 107 8.25 -10.86 -29.73
CA ASP A 107 7.25 -11.49 -30.60
C ASP A 107 6.14 -10.48 -30.96
N THR A 108 6.10 -10.09 -32.23
CA THR A 108 5.12 -9.14 -32.77
C THR A 108 3.72 -9.72 -32.89
N SER A 109 3.58 -11.05 -32.85
CA SER A 109 2.28 -11.74 -32.88
C SER A 109 1.58 -11.74 -31.52
N VAL A 110 2.33 -11.63 -30.43
CA VAL A 110 1.80 -11.52 -29.06
C VAL A 110 1.51 -10.05 -28.74
N VAL A 111 0.27 -9.73 -28.40
CA VAL A 111 -0.15 -8.34 -28.10
C VAL A 111 0.11 -7.94 -26.65
N ALA A 112 0.04 -8.91 -25.72
CA ALA A 112 0.37 -8.69 -24.30
C ALA A 112 0.82 -10.01 -23.65
N ILE A 113 1.60 -9.88 -22.56
CA ILE A 113 2.01 -10.99 -21.70
C ILE A 113 1.19 -10.91 -20.42
N ILE A 114 0.53 -12.02 -20.05
CA ILE A 114 -0.19 -12.19 -18.78
C ILE A 114 0.70 -13.04 -17.85
N GLY A 115 1.06 -12.48 -16.70
CA GLY A 115 2.03 -13.10 -15.80
C GLY A 115 3.41 -12.40 -15.87
N PRO A 116 4.49 -13.00 -15.28
CA PRO A 116 4.46 -14.25 -14.54
C PRO A 116 3.55 -14.19 -13.31
N LEU A 117 2.99 -15.33 -12.91
CA LEU A 117 2.20 -15.39 -11.67
C LEU A 117 3.11 -15.49 -10.44
N ASN A 118 4.30 -16.06 -10.59
CA ASN A 118 5.29 -16.04 -9.51
C ASN A 118 6.02 -14.69 -9.47
N GLY A 119 5.77 -13.92 -8.41
CA GLY A 119 6.36 -12.59 -8.22
C GLY A 119 7.89 -12.57 -8.25
N ASN A 120 8.56 -13.66 -7.85
CA ASN A 120 10.02 -13.79 -7.91
C ASN A 120 10.57 -13.70 -9.36
N ASN A 121 9.75 -13.98 -10.36
CA ASN A 121 10.15 -13.98 -11.77
C ASN A 121 9.80 -12.67 -12.50
N LEU A 122 9.05 -11.78 -11.87
CA LEU A 122 8.51 -10.58 -12.53
C LEU A 122 9.62 -9.67 -13.09
N GLU A 123 10.71 -9.47 -12.36
CA GLU A 123 11.78 -8.56 -12.79
C GLU A 123 12.43 -8.99 -14.11
N VAL A 124 12.56 -10.29 -14.34
CA VAL A 124 13.14 -10.82 -15.58
C VAL A 124 12.30 -10.43 -16.78
N PHE A 125 10.97 -10.56 -16.68
CA PHE A 125 10.03 -10.16 -17.73
C PHE A 125 9.94 -8.63 -17.86
N ALA A 126 9.86 -7.90 -16.77
CA ALA A 126 9.79 -6.44 -16.79
C ALA A 126 11.02 -5.83 -17.49
N ARG A 127 12.21 -6.31 -17.18
CA ARG A 127 13.45 -5.88 -17.82
C ARG A 127 13.45 -6.14 -19.33
N ALA A 128 12.97 -7.31 -19.77
CA ALA A 128 12.88 -7.64 -21.20
C ALA A 128 11.83 -6.77 -21.92
N CYS A 129 10.68 -6.54 -21.30
CA CYS A 129 9.59 -5.73 -21.87
C CYS A 129 9.90 -4.23 -21.92
N GLN A 130 10.78 -3.71 -21.06
CA GLN A 130 11.10 -2.30 -20.98
C GLN A 130 11.61 -1.71 -22.32
N LEU A 131 12.41 -2.47 -23.07
CA LEU A 131 12.97 -2.00 -24.34
C LEU A 131 11.95 -1.91 -25.49
N THR A 132 10.91 -2.72 -25.43
CA THR A 132 9.88 -2.80 -26.46
C THR A 132 8.55 -2.20 -26.03
N GLU A 133 8.45 -1.75 -24.78
CA GLU A 133 7.21 -1.34 -24.13
C GLU A 133 6.09 -2.40 -24.24
N LYS A 134 6.48 -3.69 -24.35
CA LYS A 134 5.54 -4.80 -24.45
C LYS A 134 4.62 -4.82 -23.24
N PRO A 135 3.28 -4.76 -23.42
CA PRO A 135 2.34 -4.80 -22.29
C PRO A 135 2.55 -6.08 -21.47
N LEU A 136 2.84 -5.89 -20.19
CA LEU A 136 3.05 -6.92 -19.19
C LEU A 136 2.01 -6.75 -18.09
N ILE A 137 1.03 -7.62 -18.01
CA ILE A 137 -0.04 -7.60 -17.02
C ILE A 137 0.29 -8.63 -15.96
N ALA A 138 0.66 -8.18 -14.78
CA ALA A 138 1.06 -9.01 -13.65
C ALA A 138 -0.11 -9.20 -12.67
N PRO A 139 -0.77 -10.38 -12.65
CA PRO A 139 -1.95 -10.60 -11.83
C PRO A 139 -1.65 -10.58 -10.33
N THR A 140 -0.61 -11.28 -9.90
CA THR A 140 -0.33 -11.63 -8.50
C THR A 140 1.04 -11.21 -8.00
N ALA A 141 1.78 -10.45 -8.78
CA ALA A 141 3.10 -9.96 -8.38
C ALA A 141 2.97 -8.74 -7.46
N THR A 142 3.64 -8.80 -6.33
CA THR A 142 3.48 -7.88 -5.20
C THR A 142 4.79 -7.24 -4.73
N SER A 143 5.93 -7.58 -5.37
CA SER A 143 7.23 -7.04 -4.98
C SER A 143 7.30 -5.52 -5.16
N GLU A 144 7.50 -4.81 -4.06
CA GLU A 144 7.64 -3.36 -4.06
C GLU A 144 8.73 -2.86 -5.01
N ASP A 145 9.93 -3.39 -4.86
CA ASP A 145 11.09 -2.93 -5.63
C ASP A 145 10.87 -3.02 -7.15
N VAL A 146 10.21 -4.09 -7.61
CA VAL A 146 9.94 -4.31 -9.03
C VAL A 146 8.82 -3.41 -9.53
N ILE A 147 7.72 -3.33 -8.79
CA ILE A 147 6.58 -2.46 -9.13
C ILE A 147 7.06 -1.00 -9.21
N ARG A 148 7.76 -0.53 -8.18
CA ARG A 148 8.30 0.83 -8.09
C ARG A 148 9.21 1.19 -9.26
N ARG A 149 9.97 0.23 -9.77
CA ARG A 149 10.93 0.46 -10.86
C ARG A 149 10.30 0.46 -12.23
N TYR A 150 9.29 -0.36 -12.47
CA TYR A 150 8.79 -0.64 -13.81
C TYR A 150 7.32 -0.26 -14.05
N ALA A 151 6.50 -0.14 -13.02
CA ALA A 151 5.09 0.18 -13.14
C ALA A 151 4.80 1.69 -13.09
N VAL A 152 5.78 2.52 -13.37
CA VAL A 152 5.67 3.99 -13.31
C VAL A 152 5.83 4.61 -14.70
N PRO A 153 5.16 5.73 -14.99
CA PRO A 153 5.39 6.45 -16.25
C PRO A 153 6.80 7.04 -16.28
N THR A 154 7.37 7.09 -17.45
CA THR A 154 8.71 7.66 -17.68
C THR A 154 8.65 8.84 -18.62
N GLN A 155 9.59 9.77 -18.52
CA GLN A 155 9.73 10.87 -19.47
C GLN A 155 10.68 10.49 -20.60
N SER A 156 10.23 10.74 -21.83
CA SER A 156 11.08 10.65 -23.02
C SER A 156 11.02 11.98 -23.78
N GLY A 157 11.98 12.84 -23.51
CA GLY A 157 11.97 14.21 -24.04
C GLY A 157 10.82 15.02 -23.43
N THR A 158 9.89 15.48 -24.27
CA THR A 158 8.71 16.27 -23.86
C THR A 158 7.44 15.41 -23.71
N HIS A 159 7.55 14.09 -23.86
CA HIS A 159 6.40 13.19 -23.84
C HIS A 159 6.48 12.24 -22.65
N THR A 160 5.32 12.02 -22.00
CA THR A 160 5.18 10.98 -20.99
C THR A 160 4.93 9.65 -21.67
N VAL A 161 5.82 8.67 -21.41
CA VAL A 161 5.65 7.28 -21.84
C VAL A 161 4.82 6.55 -20.78
N ARG A 162 3.72 5.94 -21.19
CA ARG A 162 2.86 5.18 -20.29
C ARG A 162 3.60 3.94 -19.76
N PRO A 163 3.25 3.45 -18.56
CA PRO A 163 3.80 2.21 -18.06
C PRO A 163 3.48 1.05 -19.00
N PHE A 164 4.35 0.09 -19.04
CA PHE A 164 4.16 -1.17 -19.75
C PHE A 164 3.88 -2.34 -18.80
N LEU A 165 4.27 -2.21 -17.53
CA LEU A 165 3.94 -3.15 -16.45
C LEU A 165 2.69 -2.68 -15.72
N TRP A 166 1.65 -3.52 -15.69
CA TRP A 166 0.36 -3.31 -15.05
C TRP A 166 0.17 -4.32 -13.93
N SER A 167 0.42 -3.91 -12.69
CA SER A 167 0.29 -4.78 -11.51
C SER A 167 -1.15 -4.74 -10.97
N LEU A 168 -1.84 -5.89 -10.99
CA LEU A 168 -3.23 -6.01 -10.52
C LEU A 168 -3.36 -6.25 -9.01
N THR A 169 -2.26 -6.38 -8.30
CA THR A 169 -2.23 -6.55 -6.85
C THR A 169 -1.35 -5.48 -6.24
N GLU A 170 -1.75 -4.91 -5.13
CA GLU A 170 -0.92 -3.97 -4.37
C GLU A 170 0.37 -4.65 -3.91
N SER A 171 1.38 -3.85 -3.62
CA SER A 171 2.64 -4.38 -3.10
C SER A 171 2.45 -5.02 -1.71
N ASP A 172 3.37 -5.90 -1.33
CA ASP A 172 3.37 -6.55 -0.01
C ASP A 172 3.57 -5.57 1.16
N VAL A 173 3.83 -4.29 0.89
CA VAL A 173 3.76 -3.21 1.90
C VAL A 173 2.34 -3.12 2.47
N ALA A 174 1.32 -3.09 1.60
CA ALA A 174 -0.08 -3.11 2.00
C ALA A 174 -0.43 -4.39 2.78
N TYR A 175 0.07 -5.53 2.31
CA TYR A 175 -0.15 -6.80 2.98
C TYR A 175 0.47 -6.83 4.39
N THR A 176 1.69 -6.31 4.53
CA THR A 176 2.37 -6.18 5.83
C THR A 176 1.57 -5.28 6.78
N GLU A 177 1.04 -4.17 6.28
CA GLU A 177 0.20 -3.25 7.08
C GLU A 177 -1.09 -3.94 7.55
N VAL A 178 -1.76 -4.71 6.69
CA VAL A 178 -2.96 -5.47 7.06
C VAL A 178 -2.68 -6.40 8.24
N ILE A 179 -1.62 -7.23 8.12
CA ILE A 179 -1.26 -8.19 9.16
C ILE A 179 -0.95 -7.47 10.47
N MET A 180 -0.14 -6.42 10.42
CA MET A 180 0.29 -5.69 11.61
C MET A 180 -0.86 -4.93 12.27
N THR A 181 -1.76 -4.31 11.49
CA THR A 181 -2.94 -3.63 12.02
C THR A 181 -3.90 -4.61 12.71
N ALA A 182 -4.15 -5.76 12.08
CA ALA A 182 -4.96 -6.80 12.69
C ALA A 182 -4.33 -7.33 13.99
N TYR A 183 -3.01 -7.48 14.02
CA TYR A 183 -2.29 -7.90 15.19
C TYR A 183 -2.30 -6.85 16.32
N ALA A 184 -2.15 -5.58 16.00
CA ALA A 184 -2.26 -4.50 16.99
C ALA A 184 -3.60 -4.54 17.72
N ALA A 185 -4.70 -4.83 17.00
CA ALA A 185 -6.02 -5.01 17.60
C ALA A 185 -6.12 -6.28 18.48
N LEU A 186 -5.38 -7.35 18.13
CA LEU A 186 -5.32 -8.58 18.91
C LEU A 186 -4.56 -8.38 20.23
N ILE A 187 -3.37 -7.78 20.18
CA ILE A 187 -2.53 -7.61 21.40
C ILE A 187 -3.18 -6.69 22.43
N GLN A 188 -4.00 -5.73 22.02
CA GLN A 188 -4.80 -4.92 22.95
C GLN A 188 -5.72 -5.79 23.84
N LYS A 189 -6.13 -6.95 23.34
CA LYS A 189 -6.98 -7.90 24.08
C LYS A 189 -6.19 -8.95 24.85
N LEU A 190 -4.98 -9.29 24.39
CA LEU A 190 -4.18 -10.42 24.88
C LEU A 190 -2.80 -9.99 25.41
N TYR A 191 -2.59 -8.72 25.75
CA TYR A 191 -1.29 -8.15 26.16
C TYR A 191 -0.60 -8.92 27.30
N PHE A 192 -1.35 -9.57 28.20
CA PHE A 192 -0.82 -10.31 29.33
C PHE A 192 -0.25 -11.70 28.96
N LEU A 193 -0.53 -12.18 27.74
CA LEU A 193 -0.10 -13.52 27.27
C LEU A 193 0.99 -13.46 26.20
N ILE A 194 1.23 -12.30 25.59
CA ILE A 194 2.19 -12.13 24.50
C ILE A 194 3.25 -11.14 24.92
N SER A 195 4.51 -11.57 24.96
CA SER A 195 5.63 -10.74 25.40
C SER A 195 6.24 -9.92 24.27
N SER A 196 6.26 -10.47 23.07
CA SER A 196 6.79 -9.85 21.86
C SER A 196 6.37 -10.63 20.61
N SER A 197 6.78 -10.16 19.42
CA SER A 197 6.57 -10.85 18.16
C SER A 197 7.87 -10.97 17.36
N VAL A 198 7.90 -11.89 16.41
CA VAL A 198 8.98 -12.11 15.45
C VAL A 198 8.39 -12.28 14.07
N MET A 199 9.03 -11.68 13.04
CA MET A 199 8.72 -11.91 11.63
C MET A 199 9.75 -12.86 11.04
N MET A 200 9.31 -13.80 10.22
CA MET A 200 10.14 -14.70 9.41
C MET A 200 9.66 -14.68 7.98
N SER A 201 10.53 -14.32 7.03
CA SER A 201 10.19 -14.25 5.61
C SER A 201 11.25 -14.95 4.74
N PRO A 202 10.92 -15.45 3.52
CA PRO A 202 11.92 -16.02 2.64
C PRO A 202 12.90 -14.95 2.15
N ASP A 203 14.18 -15.33 2.00
CA ASP A 203 15.22 -14.48 1.41
C ASP A 203 15.13 -14.52 -0.12
N ASN A 204 14.10 -13.89 -0.65
CA ASN A 204 13.86 -13.74 -2.08
C ASN A 204 13.02 -12.47 -2.35
N VAL A 205 12.70 -12.22 -3.60
CA VAL A 205 11.97 -11.01 -4.03
C VAL A 205 10.62 -10.85 -3.31
N TYR A 206 9.88 -11.94 -3.11
CA TYR A 206 8.62 -11.95 -2.39
C TYR A 206 8.78 -11.60 -0.90
N GLY A 207 9.69 -12.28 -0.20
CA GLY A 207 9.88 -12.09 1.23
C GLY A 207 10.58 -10.80 1.61
N LYS A 208 11.32 -10.19 0.67
CA LYS A 208 12.10 -8.98 0.92
C LYS A 208 11.22 -7.81 1.38
N THR A 209 10.08 -7.59 0.76
CA THR A 209 9.18 -6.50 1.15
C THR A 209 8.69 -6.65 2.60
N PHE A 210 8.33 -7.86 3.02
CA PHE A 210 7.96 -8.12 4.42
C PHE A 210 9.12 -7.87 5.37
N PHE A 211 10.32 -8.30 5.01
CA PHE A 211 11.52 -8.06 5.82
C PHE A 211 11.82 -6.58 6.00
N ASP A 212 11.77 -5.80 4.92
CA ASP A 212 12.09 -4.38 4.94
C ASP A 212 11.01 -3.56 5.66
N TRP A 213 9.73 -3.90 5.51
CA TRP A 213 8.62 -3.07 5.99
C TRP A 213 7.99 -3.51 7.32
N ALA A 214 8.15 -4.77 7.74
CA ALA A 214 7.58 -5.22 9.03
C ALA A 214 8.09 -4.42 10.24
N PRO A 215 9.38 -4.08 10.37
CA PRO A 215 9.86 -3.25 11.47
C PRO A 215 9.24 -1.85 11.46
N PHE A 216 9.10 -1.25 10.28
CA PHE A 216 8.48 0.06 10.11
C PHE A 216 7.03 0.06 10.55
N GLN A 217 6.24 -0.90 10.07
CA GLN A 217 4.83 -1.03 10.43
C GLN A 217 4.63 -1.38 11.90
N ALA A 218 5.46 -2.28 12.44
CA ALA A 218 5.41 -2.64 13.85
C ALA A 218 5.64 -1.43 14.75
N GLU A 219 6.57 -0.57 14.37
CA GLU A 219 6.89 0.63 15.13
C GLU A 219 5.75 1.65 15.07
N ASN A 220 5.22 1.95 13.89
CA ASN A 220 4.08 2.85 13.74
C ASN A 220 2.85 2.43 14.58
N LEU A 221 2.66 1.11 14.73
CA LEU A 221 1.55 0.54 15.49
C LEU A 221 1.90 0.22 16.95
N SER A 222 3.10 0.60 17.42
CA SER A 222 3.61 0.29 18.75
C SER A 222 3.62 -1.21 19.08
N ILE A 223 3.89 -2.04 18.08
CA ILE A 223 4.08 -3.48 18.23
C ILE A 223 5.53 -3.75 18.61
N LYS A 224 5.74 -4.54 19.66
CA LYS A 224 7.08 -5.00 20.01
C LYS A 224 7.52 -6.15 19.10
N LEU A 225 8.18 -5.81 18.00
CA LEU A 225 8.87 -6.78 17.14
C LEU A 225 10.29 -6.99 17.68
N SER A 226 10.54 -8.14 18.31
CA SER A 226 11.83 -8.41 18.94
C SER A 226 12.89 -8.92 17.99
N ASP A 227 12.47 -9.48 16.85
CA ASP A 227 13.38 -9.95 15.81
C ASP A 227 12.68 -9.99 14.44
N ASN A 228 13.48 -9.88 13.38
CA ASN A 228 13.03 -9.93 11.99
C ASN A 228 14.06 -10.75 11.20
N GLN A 229 13.66 -11.92 10.70
CA GLN A 229 14.58 -12.93 10.18
C GLN A 229 14.20 -13.30 8.75
N GLN A 230 15.21 -13.58 7.93
CA GLN A 230 15.03 -14.20 6.63
C GLN A 230 15.49 -15.65 6.63
N TYR A 231 14.91 -16.49 5.74
CA TYR A 231 15.31 -17.87 5.54
C TYR A 231 15.47 -18.19 4.05
N THR A 232 16.46 -19.04 3.74
CA THR A 232 16.78 -19.49 2.37
C THR A 232 16.31 -20.91 2.09
N SER A 233 15.81 -21.61 3.12
CA SER A 233 15.31 -22.99 3.01
C SER A 233 14.30 -23.30 4.10
N THR A 234 13.45 -24.29 3.85
CA THR A 234 12.50 -24.78 4.85
C THR A 234 13.21 -25.28 6.11
N GLU A 235 14.37 -25.92 5.99
CA GLU A 235 15.15 -26.36 7.15
C GLU A 235 15.58 -25.16 8.03
N GLN A 236 16.01 -24.05 7.42
CA GLN A 236 16.36 -22.82 8.16
C GLN A 236 15.14 -22.23 8.85
N LEU A 237 13.99 -22.13 8.16
CA LEU A 237 12.73 -21.70 8.76
C LEU A 237 12.38 -22.54 9.99
N LEU A 238 12.44 -23.86 9.88
CA LEU A 238 12.15 -24.76 10.99
C LEU A 238 13.10 -24.54 12.18
N ASN A 239 14.39 -24.30 11.92
CA ASN A 239 15.36 -24.00 12.98
C ASN A 239 15.08 -22.65 13.66
N GLN A 240 14.68 -21.62 12.90
CA GLN A 240 14.25 -20.31 13.42
C GLN A 240 13.01 -20.47 14.29
N VAL A 241 11.95 -21.14 13.80
CA VAL A 241 10.73 -21.44 14.56
C VAL A 241 11.05 -22.16 15.86
N LYS A 242 11.90 -23.20 15.83
CA LYS A 242 12.31 -23.94 17.02
C LYS A 242 13.04 -23.05 18.03
N THR A 243 13.89 -22.14 17.58
CA THR A 243 14.62 -21.20 18.44
C THR A 243 13.63 -20.27 19.16
N VAL A 244 12.68 -19.68 18.42
CA VAL A 244 11.66 -18.78 18.98
C VAL A 244 10.75 -19.52 19.97
N LEU A 245 10.34 -20.76 19.68
CA LEU A 245 9.52 -21.57 20.59
C LEU A 245 10.22 -21.87 21.91
N ASN A 246 11.55 -22.03 21.89
CA ASN A 246 12.34 -22.29 23.09
C ASN A 246 12.72 -21.01 23.85
N ASP A 247 12.45 -19.84 23.30
CA ASP A 247 12.73 -18.56 23.95
C ASP A 247 11.61 -18.22 24.95
N ASN A 248 11.96 -18.29 26.23
CA ASN A 248 11.15 -17.90 27.37
C ASN A 248 9.70 -18.46 27.40
N PRO A 249 9.49 -19.78 27.23
CA PRO A 249 8.17 -20.37 27.41
C PRO A 249 7.68 -20.19 28.85
N GLN A 250 6.37 -20.02 29.04
CA GLN A 250 5.76 -19.82 30.35
C GLN A 250 4.74 -20.91 30.66
N VAL A 251 4.45 -21.09 31.95
CA VAL A 251 3.39 -22.00 32.39
C VAL A 251 2.10 -21.20 32.58
N TRP A 252 1.04 -21.59 31.87
CA TRP A 252 -0.30 -21.04 31.98
C TRP A 252 -1.29 -22.17 32.25
N GLU A 253 -2.03 -22.06 33.35
CA GLU A 253 -2.99 -23.11 33.77
C GLU A 253 -2.45 -24.55 33.79
N GLY A 254 -1.17 -24.70 34.10
CA GLY A 254 -0.49 -25.99 34.13
C GLY A 254 0.10 -26.45 32.80
N LEU A 255 -0.05 -25.67 31.73
CA LEU A 255 0.50 -25.96 30.40
C LEU A 255 1.69 -25.05 30.09
N THR A 256 2.72 -25.60 29.49
CA THR A 256 3.84 -24.80 28.97
C THR A 256 3.48 -24.27 27.59
N VAL A 257 3.49 -22.95 27.44
CA VAL A 257 3.04 -22.24 26.23
C VAL A 257 4.11 -21.26 25.73
N PRO A 258 4.22 -21.05 24.41
CA PRO A 258 5.11 -20.01 23.88
C PRO A 258 4.54 -18.63 24.21
N THR A 259 5.41 -17.65 24.44
CA THR A 259 5.03 -16.26 24.74
C THR A 259 5.29 -15.29 23.59
N ILE A 260 6.01 -15.74 22.56
CA ILE A 260 6.34 -14.94 21.39
C ILE A 260 5.37 -15.28 20.27
N HIS A 261 4.76 -14.25 19.71
CA HIS A 261 3.93 -14.40 18.51
C HIS A 261 4.81 -14.43 17.27
N MET A 262 4.53 -15.36 16.34
CA MET A 262 5.30 -15.51 15.11
C MET A 262 4.46 -15.10 13.91
N PHE A 263 5.03 -14.30 13.03
CA PHE A 263 4.54 -14.07 11.67
C PHE A 263 5.44 -14.86 10.73
N CYS A 264 4.87 -15.79 10.00
CA CYS A 264 5.61 -16.61 9.06
C CYS A 264 5.09 -16.35 7.64
N VAL A 265 5.88 -15.68 6.84
CA VAL A 265 5.64 -15.55 5.41
C VAL A 265 6.11 -16.84 4.75
N MET A 266 5.21 -17.53 4.05
CA MET A 266 5.47 -18.86 3.49
C MET A 266 5.23 -18.88 1.98
N GLU A 267 5.92 -19.77 1.30
CA GLU A 267 5.84 -19.91 -0.16
C GLU A 267 4.83 -20.97 -0.59
N ASN A 268 4.53 -21.96 0.28
CA ASN A 268 3.63 -23.06 -0.06
C ASN A 268 3.06 -23.75 1.19
N LEU A 269 2.02 -24.56 0.95
CA LEU A 269 1.31 -25.32 1.98
C LEU A 269 2.18 -26.39 2.66
N ASP A 270 3.19 -26.94 1.97
CA ASP A 270 4.09 -27.95 2.55
C ASP A 270 4.97 -27.34 3.67
N GLN A 271 5.46 -26.11 3.49
CA GLN A 271 6.15 -25.38 4.58
C GLN A 271 5.25 -25.19 5.80
N LEU A 272 3.97 -24.86 5.58
CA LEU A 272 3.01 -24.74 6.67
C LEU A 272 2.81 -26.07 7.41
N CYS A 273 2.67 -27.19 6.68
CA CYS A 273 2.57 -28.51 7.28
C CYS A 273 3.81 -28.86 8.14
N GLN A 274 5.00 -28.56 7.64
CA GLN A 274 6.25 -28.85 8.36
C GLN A 274 6.39 -27.97 9.63
N VAL A 275 6.05 -26.70 9.56
CA VAL A 275 6.04 -25.81 10.74
C VAL A 275 4.98 -26.27 11.75
N ALA A 276 3.79 -26.66 11.29
CA ALA A 276 2.72 -27.15 12.15
C ALA A 276 3.13 -28.43 12.89
N GLU A 277 3.76 -29.38 12.19
CA GLU A 277 4.27 -30.62 12.79
C GLU A 277 5.35 -30.33 13.82
N MET A 278 6.31 -29.47 13.53
CA MET A 278 7.34 -29.09 14.51
C MET A 278 6.73 -28.46 15.76
N ARG A 279 5.76 -27.56 15.62
CA ARG A 279 5.11 -26.93 16.76
C ARG A 279 4.32 -27.95 17.59
N ARG A 280 3.63 -28.89 16.93
CA ARG A 280 2.98 -30.00 17.59
C ARG A 280 3.96 -30.82 18.43
N GLN A 281 5.11 -31.21 17.85
CA GLN A 281 6.15 -31.95 18.56
C GLN A 281 6.70 -31.15 19.75
N TRP A 282 6.97 -29.86 19.55
CA TRP A 282 7.40 -28.98 20.63
C TRP A 282 6.40 -28.96 21.79
N TYR A 283 5.11 -28.77 21.46
CA TYR A 283 4.04 -28.69 22.47
C TYR A 283 3.96 -29.98 23.28
N LEU A 284 3.96 -31.15 22.65
CA LEU A 284 3.88 -32.45 23.33
C LEU A 284 5.11 -32.75 24.16
N ASN A 285 6.30 -32.31 23.76
CA ASN A 285 7.53 -32.47 24.54
C ASN A 285 7.46 -31.72 25.88
N PHE A 286 6.82 -30.55 25.90
CA PHE A 286 6.67 -29.75 27.13
C PHE A 286 5.40 -30.11 27.92
N ASN A 287 4.39 -30.66 27.26
CA ASN A 287 3.09 -31.02 27.83
C ASN A 287 2.76 -32.48 27.50
N PRO A 288 3.54 -33.46 28.06
CA PRO A 288 3.37 -34.88 27.72
C PRO A 288 1.98 -35.39 28.15
N ARG A 289 1.42 -36.30 27.35
CA ARG A 289 0.13 -36.95 27.58
C ARG A 289 0.29 -38.43 27.73
N ASP A 290 -0.21 -38.98 28.81
CA ASP A 290 -0.11 -40.40 29.12
C ASP A 290 -0.77 -41.32 28.09
N ASN A 291 -1.75 -40.84 27.36
CA ASN A 291 -2.49 -41.55 26.32
C ASN A 291 -1.92 -41.40 24.92
N ILE A 292 -0.85 -40.64 24.73
CA ILE A 292 -0.14 -40.47 23.45
C ILE A 292 1.33 -40.87 23.63
N PRO A 293 1.69 -42.13 23.37
CA PRO A 293 3.06 -42.59 23.47
C PRO A 293 3.98 -41.85 22.50
N GLU A 294 5.26 -41.73 22.90
CA GLU A 294 6.30 -41.21 22.02
C GLU A 294 6.37 -41.99 20.71
N GLY A 295 6.41 -41.34 19.57
CA GLY A 295 6.44 -41.94 18.23
C GLY A 295 5.05 -42.32 17.68
N THR A 296 3.95 -41.99 18.35
CA THR A 296 2.59 -42.17 17.81
C THR A 296 2.45 -41.45 16.47
N PRO A 297 1.99 -42.12 15.40
CA PRO A 297 1.79 -41.50 14.09
C PRO A 297 0.81 -40.30 14.17
N ILE A 298 1.05 -39.30 13.33
CA ILE A 298 0.28 -38.07 13.30
C ILE A 298 -1.20 -38.29 13.01
N ASP A 299 -1.55 -39.33 12.27
CA ASP A 299 -2.90 -39.74 11.89
C ASP A 299 -3.63 -40.54 12.98
N ASP A 300 -2.99 -40.78 14.12
CA ASP A 300 -3.66 -41.48 15.22
C ASP A 300 -4.80 -40.64 15.79
N PRO A 301 -6.02 -41.20 15.93
CA PRO A 301 -7.17 -40.52 16.51
C PRO A 301 -6.96 -39.96 17.92
N ALA A 302 -5.97 -40.42 18.67
CA ALA A 302 -5.63 -39.92 20.00
C ALA A 302 -5.31 -38.42 20.00
N TYR A 303 -4.88 -37.84 18.86
CA TYR A 303 -4.62 -36.40 18.73
C TYR A 303 -5.87 -35.54 18.62
N ASN A 304 -7.04 -36.11 18.28
CA ASN A 304 -8.27 -35.32 18.08
C ASN A 304 -8.74 -34.62 19.37
N GLU A 305 -8.51 -35.24 20.54
CA GLU A 305 -8.91 -34.68 21.85
C GLU A 305 -8.13 -33.43 22.24
N PHE A 306 -6.96 -33.18 21.61
CA PHE A 306 -6.07 -32.08 21.95
C PHE A 306 -5.91 -31.04 20.83
N ALA A 307 -6.57 -31.23 19.71
CA ALA A 307 -6.46 -30.32 18.56
C ALA A 307 -6.84 -28.87 18.94
N GLU A 308 -7.96 -28.68 19.65
CA GLU A 308 -8.41 -27.37 20.10
C GLU A 308 -7.46 -26.73 21.14
N GLU A 309 -6.91 -27.54 22.07
CA GLU A 309 -5.96 -27.08 23.07
C GLU A 309 -4.66 -26.63 22.41
N ILE A 310 -4.12 -27.42 21.48
CA ILE A 310 -2.92 -27.03 20.71
C ILE A 310 -3.23 -25.79 19.89
N ALA A 311 -4.41 -25.69 19.33
CA ALA A 311 -4.85 -24.54 18.56
C ALA A 311 -4.88 -23.24 19.38
N ALA A 312 -5.41 -23.29 20.61
CA ALA A 312 -5.55 -22.13 21.49
C ALA A 312 -4.20 -21.43 21.80
N PHE A 313 -3.09 -22.17 21.76
CA PHE A 313 -1.76 -21.64 22.07
C PHE A 313 -0.83 -21.46 20.85
N ARG A 314 -1.34 -21.51 19.64
CA ARG A 314 -0.50 -21.46 18.44
C ARG A 314 0.27 -20.17 18.28
N ARG A 315 -0.31 -19.04 18.54
CA ARG A 315 0.33 -17.70 18.45
C ARG A 315 1.22 -17.55 17.21
N THR A 316 0.70 -17.97 16.08
CA THR A 316 1.38 -17.89 14.80
C THR A 316 0.38 -17.51 13.74
N TRP A 317 0.67 -16.43 13.03
CA TRP A 317 -0.05 -16.04 11.84
C TRP A 317 0.78 -16.28 10.61
N ILE A 318 0.13 -16.72 9.58
CA ILE A 318 0.75 -17.14 8.32
C ILE A 318 0.39 -16.12 7.24
N ALA A 319 1.37 -15.66 6.49
CA ALA A 319 1.18 -15.01 5.21
C ALA A 319 1.46 -16.05 4.12
N LEU A 320 0.41 -16.49 3.43
CA LEU A 320 0.50 -17.48 2.37
C LEU A 320 -0.49 -17.13 1.25
N ASN A 321 0.03 -16.80 0.07
CA ASN A 321 -0.79 -16.19 -0.98
C ASN A 321 -1.60 -17.19 -1.79
N ASN A 322 -1.04 -18.33 -2.10
CA ASN A 322 -1.55 -19.18 -3.18
C ASN A 322 -1.75 -20.59 -2.67
N PHE A 323 -2.85 -20.84 -1.97
CA PHE A 323 -3.31 -22.16 -1.63
C PHE A 323 -4.84 -22.26 -1.74
N SER A 324 -5.35 -23.45 -1.90
CA SER A 324 -6.76 -23.72 -2.18
C SER A 324 -7.32 -24.83 -1.30
N GLN A 325 -8.66 -24.89 -1.20
CA GLN A 325 -9.32 -26.03 -0.60
C GLN A 325 -8.94 -27.35 -1.29
N GLU A 326 -8.79 -27.35 -2.61
CA GLU A 326 -8.39 -28.55 -3.37
C GLU A 326 -7.01 -29.08 -2.95
N GLU A 327 -6.07 -28.16 -2.62
CA GLU A 327 -4.74 -28.54 -2.11
C GLU A 327 -4.82 -29.06 -0.67
N ILE A 328 -5.67 -28.47 0.18
CA ILE A 328 -5.94 -28.98 1.53
C ILE A 328 -6.59 -30.37 1.47
N ASP A 329 -7.51 -30.60 0.57
CA ASP A 329 -8.19 -31.89 0.37
C ASP A 329 -7.22 -32.98 -0.11
N ALA A 330 -6.18 -32.58 -0.84
CA ALA A 330 -5.12 -33.50 -1.29
C ALA A 330 -4.13 -33.91 -0.19
N LEU A 331 -4.14 -33.23 0.98
CA LEU A 331 -3.33 -33.60 2.13
C LEU A 331 -3.79 -34.91 2.76
N THR A 332 -2.89 -35.59 3.47
CA THR A 332 -3.24 -36.72 4.33
C THR A 332 -4.12 -36.28 5.51
N ASP A 333 -4.85 -37.20 6.10
CA ASP A 333 -5.68 -36.94 7.30
C ASP A 333 -4.84 -36.39 8.47
N GLY A 334 -3.61 -36.87 8.62
CA GLY A 334 -2.69 -36.38 9.62
C GLY A 334 -2.27 -34.94 9.39
N GLN A 335 -1.93 -34.58 8.14
CA GLN A 335 -1.57 -33.21 7.77
C GLN A 335 -2.75 -32.25 7.98
N ARG A 336 -3.95 -32.63 7.54
CA ARG A 336 -5.15 -31.79 7.80
C ARG A 336 -5.38 -31.55 9.28
N ARG A 337 -5.19 -32.57 10.12
CA ARG A 337 -5.34 -32.47 11.58
C ARG A 337 -4.36 -31.47 12.23
N ILE A 338 -3.10 -31.50 11.83
CA ILE A 338 -2.11 -30.56 12.40
C ILE A 338 -2.31 -29.14 11.96
N LEU A 339 -3.02 -28.93 10.85
CA LEU A 339 -3.37 -27.62 10.36
C LEU A 339 -4.61 -27.01 11.03
N GLU A 340 -5.33 -27.79 11.82
CA GLU A 340 -6.54 -27.34 12.52
C GLU A 340 -6.31 -26.06 13.32
N ALA A 341 -7.20 -25.06 13.15
CA ALA A 341 -7.17 -23.72 13.72
C ALA A 341 -5.90 -22.89 13.43
N TYR A 342 -5.08 -23.24 12.42
CA TYR A 342 -4.09 -22.32 11.91
C TYR A 342 -4.80 -21.15 11.23
N GLN A 343 -4.30 -19.96 11.51
CA GLN A 343 -4.82 -18.70 10.98
C GLN A 343 -3.76 -17.97 10.18
N GLY A 344 -4.21 -17.22 9.21
CA GLY A 344 -3.32 -16.38 8.43
C GLY A 344 -4.07 -15.39 7.58
N PHE A 345 -3.31 -14.74 6.74
CA PHE A 345 -3.81 -13.75 5.80
C PHE A 345 -3.37 -14.14 4.40
N SER A 346 -4.17 -13.77 3.42
CA SER A 346 -3.82 -13.83 2.00
C SER A 346 -4.53 -12.72 1.25
N PRO A 347 -3.96 -12.20 0.17
CA PRO A 347 -4.74 -11.45 -0.79
C PRO A 347 -5.91 -12.31 -1.26
N TYR A 348 -7.07 -11.72 -1.50
CA TYR A 348 -8.26 -12.46 -1.91
C TYR A 348 -9.21 -11.60 -2.75
N ALA A 349 -10.24 -12.22 -3.31
CA ALA A 349 -11.28 -11.50 -4.01
C ALA A 349 -12.22 -10.77 -3.05
N ASP A 350 -12.73 -9.62 -3.48
CA ASP A 350 -13.79 -8.91 -2.78
C ASP A 350 -15.10 -9.72 -2.90
N PRO A 351 -15.64 -10.21 -1.78
CA PRO A 351 -16.84 -11.09 -1.81
C PRO A 351 -18.07 -10.37 -2.38
N THR A 352 -18.10 -9.05 -2.38
CA THR A 352 -19.23 -8.27 -2.92
C THR A 352 -19.31 -8.25 -4.45
N THR A 353 -18.33 -8.80 -5.17
CA THR A 353 -18.39 -8.95 -6.63
C THR A 353 -19.39 -10.02 -7.07
N GLY A 354 -19.70 -10.99 -6.20
CA GLY A 354 -20.49 -12.17 -6.51
C GLY A 354 -19.75 -13.24 -7.35
N PHE A 355 -18.48 -13.03 -7.68
CA PHE A 355 -17.70 -13.96 -8.49
C PHE A 355 -17.48 -15.29 -7.77
N GLU A 356 -17.07 -15.26 -6.48
CA GLU A 356 -16.83 -16.45 -5.67
C GLU A 356 -18.03 -17.40 -5.66
N ILE A 357 -19.23 -16.84 -5.40
CA ILE A 357 -20.46 -17.64 -5.36
C ILE A 357 -20.74 -18.30 -6.71
N SER A 358 -20.61 -17.57 -7.80
CA SER A 358 -20.86 -18.09 -9.15
C SER A 358 -19.80 -19.11 -9.57
N TYR A 359 -18.55 -18.89 -9.17
CA TYR A 359 -17.46 -19.82 -9.40
C TYR A 359 -17.69 -21.15 -8.67
N GLU A 360 -18.03 -21.08 -7.37
CA GLU A 360 -18.32 -22.26 -6.55
C GLU A 360 -19.53 -23.04 -7.08
N GLN A 361 -20.58 -22.35 -7.53
CA GLN A 361 -21.73 -23.00 -8.19
C GLN A 361 -21.34 -23.71 -9.48
N LYS A 362 -20.40 -23.17 -10.23
CA LYS A 362 -19.97 -23.72 -11.52
C LYS A 362 -19.00 -24.88 -11.39
N PHE A 363 -18.05 -24.78 -10.47
CA PHE A 363 -16.90 -25.69 -10.38
C PHE A 363 -16.89 -26.56 -9.12
N GLY A 364 -17.79 -26.29 -8.15
CA GLY A 364 -17.87 -27.05 -6.89
C GLY A 364 -16.79 -26.72 -5.86
N THR A 365 -15.95 -25.70 -6.13
CA THR A 365 -14.89 -25.24 -5.25
C THR A 365 -14.79 -23.71 -5.32
N LYS A 366 -14.27 -23.08 -4.26
CA LYS A 366 -14.00 -21.64 -4.26
C LYS A 366 -12.80 -21.29 -5.15
N PRO A 367 -12.80 -20.12 -5.80
CA PRO A 367 -11.64 -19.68 -6.56
C PRO A 367 -10.48 -19.36 -5.63
N THR A 368 -9.26 -19.55 -6.11
CA THR A 368 -8.07 -19.01 -5.47
C THR A 368 -7.92 -17.53 -5.80
N PHE A 369 -7.06 -16.84 -5.05
CA PHE A 369 -6.66 -15.48 -5.39
C PHE A 369 -6.04 -15.38 -6.80
N GLU A 370 -5.15 -16.34 -7.14
CA GLU A 370 -4.56 -16.42 -8.49
C GLU A 370 -5.62 -16.52 -9.58
N GLU A 371 -6.64 -17.36 -9.40
CA GLU A 371 -7.71 -17.52 -10.38
C GLU A 371 -8.52 -16.24 -10.57
N CYS A 372 -8.83 -15.52 -9.48
CA CYS A 372 -9.56 -14.25 -9.56
C CYS A 372 -8.76 -13.18 -10.28
N LYS A 373 -7.48 -13.00 -9.91
CA LYS A 373 -6.60 -11.99 -10.54
C LYS A 373 -6.23 -12.37 -11.97
N PHE A 374 -6.11 -13.64 -12.27
CA PHE A 374 -5.89 -14.12 -13.64
C PHE A 374 -7.10 -13.84 -14.52
N TYR A 375 -8.32 -14.06 -14.03
CA TYR A 375 -9.54 -13.66 -14.73
C TYR A 375 -9.54 -12.16 -15.05
N ASP A 376 -9.17 -11.34 -14.06
CA ASP A 376 -9.12 -9.88 -14.22
C ASP A 376 -8.03 -9.43 -15.21
N ALA A 377 -6.90 -10.12 -15.25
CA ALA A 377 -5.86 -9.84 -16.22
C ALA A 377 -6.31 -10.15 -17.66
N LEU A 378 -7.00 -11.26 -17.83
CA LEU A 378 -7.61 -11.61 -19.12
C LEU A 378 -8.71 -10.62 -19.51
N LEU A 379 -9.52 -10.18 -18.55
CA LEU A 379 -10.56 -9.17 -18.74
C LEU A 379 -9.95 -7.85 -19.20
N LEU A 380 -8.95 -7.36 -18.53
CA LEU A 380 -8.26 -6.11 -18.85
C LEU A 380 -7.63 -6.17 -20.27
N ALA A 381 -6.93 -7.26 -20.56
CA ALA A 381 -6.34 -7.48 -21.87
C ALA A 381 -7.40 -7.59 -22.98
N GLY A 382 -8.49 -8.31 -22.71
CA GLY A 382 -9.61 -8.45 -23.65
C GLY A 382 -10.28 -7.12 -23.97
N LEU A 383 -10.56 -6.32 -22.94
CA LEU A 383 -11.15 -4.97 -23.11
C LEU A 383 -10.21 -4.05 -23.90
N ALA A 384 -8.89 -4.07 -23.64
CA ALA A 384 -7.93 -3.28 -24.39
C ALA A 384 -7.87 -3.74 -25.87
N CYS A 385 -7.86 -5.04 -26.13
CA CYS A 385 -7.95 -5.58 -27.49
C CYS A 385 -9.22 -5.14 -28.21
N HIS A 386 -10.38 -5.22 -27.56
CA HIS A 386 -11.66 -4.83 -28.14
C HIS A 386 -11.70 -3.32 -28.43
N LYS A 387 -11.25 -2.49 -27.48
CA LYS A 387 -11.16 -1.04 -27.67
C LYS A 387 -10.33 -0.69 -28.92
N LEU A 388 -9.14 -1.26 -29.04
CA LEU A 388 -8.27 -1.02 -30.19
C LEU A 388 -8.88 -1.56 -31.50
N ALA A 389 -9.55 -2.72 -31.47
CA ALA A 389 -10.20 -3.27 -32.65
C ALA A 389 -11.34 -2.39 -33.15
N VAL A 390 -12.09 -1.75 -32.27
CA VAL A 390 -13.12 -0.77 -32.59
C VAL A 390 -12.52 0.52 -33.15
N GLU A 391 -11.47 1.06 -32.51
CA GLU A 391 -10.76 2.29 -32.94
C GLU A 391 -10.10 2.14 -34.30
N HIS A 392 -9.64 0.92 -34.65
CA HIS A 392 -9.02 0.59 -35.94
C HIS A 392 -9.95 -0.14 -36.89
N LYS A 393 -11.29 -0.07 -36.70
CA LYS A 393 -12.26 -0.73 -37.55
C LYS A 393 -12.04 -0.40 -39.03
N ASP A 394 -11.78 0.87 -39.34
CA ASP A 394 -11.61 1.43 -40.68
C ASP A 394 -10.21 2.01 -40.95
N LYS A 395 -9.23 1.72 -40.06
CA LYS A 395 -7.85 2.19 -40.17
C LYS A 395 -6.88 1.01 -40.12
N ALA A 396 -5.69 1.18 -40.67
CA ALA A 396 -4.60 0.22 -40.47
C ALA A 396 -4.06 0.33 -39.04
N GLU A 397 -3.70 -0.82 -38.45
CA GLU A 397 -2.91 -0.82 -37.18
C GLU A 397 -1.51 -0.26 -37.46
N PRO A 398 -0.84 0.34 -36.44
CA PRO A 398 0.54 0.80 -36.59
C PRO A 398 1.45 -0.34 -37.06
N GLU A 399 2.38 -0.04 -37.94
CA GLU A 399 3.30 -1.05 -38.48
C GLU A 399 4.41 -1.39 -37.51
N GLU A 400 4.90 -0.38 -36.74
CA GLU A 400 5.97 -0.55 -35.77
C GLU A 400 5.48 -1.20 -34.47
N ASN A 401 6.26 -2.17 -33.96
CA ASN A 401 5.91 -2.93 -32.76
C ASN A 401 5.78 -2.03 -31.51
N VAL A 402 6.70 -1.08 -31.34
CA VAL A 402 6.68 -0.15 -30.21
C VAL A 402 5.42 0.72 -30.23
N GLU A 403 5.01 1.22 -31.40
CA GLU A 403 3.77 2.00 -31.52
C GLU A 403 2.52 1.18 -31.20
N ARG A 404 2.47 -0.10 -31.60
CA ARG A 404 1.38 -1.01 -31.23
C ARG A 404 1.33 -1.27 -29.72
N ASN A 405 2.48 -1.50 -29.12
CA ASN A 405 2.61 -1.72 -27.68
C ASN A 405 2.20 -0.46 -26.89
N ALA A 406 2.66 0.72 -27.32
CA ALA A 406 2.28 2.00 -26.73
C ALA A 406 0.77 2.26 -26.85
N ALA A 407 0.15 1.94 -28.01
CA ALA A 407 -1.30 2.05 -28.18
C ALA A 407 -2.07 1.12 -27.23
N PHE A 408 -1.55 -0.10 -27.00
CA PHE A 408 -2.17 -1.05 -26.06
C PHE A 408 -2.07 -0.55 -24.62
N ASN A 409 -0.91 -0.08 -24.19
CA ASN A 409 -0.72 0.51 -22.87
C ASN A 409 -1.61 1.76 -22.66
N GLN A 410 -1.74 2.59 -23.69
CA GLN A 410 -2.65 3.74 -23.67
C GLN A 410 -4.13 3.29 -23.59
N ALA A 411 -4.49 2.18 -24.22
CA ALA A 411 -5.85 1.63 -24.13
C ALA A 411 -6.15 1.18 -22.69
N ILE A 412 -5.23 0.47 -22.03
CA ILE A 412 -5.37 0.10 -20.61
C ILE A 412 -5.54 1.36 -19.74
N TYR A 413 -4.66 2.34 -19.92
CA TYR A 413 -4.75 3.60 -19.18
C TYR A 413 -6.13 4.25 -19.35
N ASN A 414 -6.61 4.38 -20.56
CA ASN A 414 -7.91 5.01 -20.85
C ASN A 414 -9.10 4.24 -20.27
N LEU A 415 -8.97 2.94 -20.03
CA LEU A 415 -10.00 2.09 -19.42
C LEU A 415 -10.03 2.20 -17.91
N THR A 416 -8.88 2.43 -17.29
CA THR A 416 -8.69 2.35 -15.83
C THR A 416 -8.57 3.72 -15.14
N PHE A 417 -8.36 4.79 -15.91
CA PHE A 417 -8.35 6.19 -15.44
C PHE A 417 -9.45 7.03 -16.10
N PRO A 418 -10.72 6.65 -15.98
CA PRO A 418 -11.77 7.47 -16.52
C PRO A 418 -11.94 8.74 -15.68
N ASN A 419 -12.11 9.88 -16.33
CA ASN A 419 -12.69 11.10 -15.73
C ASN A 419 -14.16 10.88 -15.34
N ALA A 420 -14.50 9.75 -14.76
CA ALA A 420 -15.86 9.30 -14.63
C ALA A 420 -16.37 9.47 -13.20
N ASN A 421 -17.65 9.78 -13.11
CA ASN A 421 -18.45 9.79 -11.91
C ASN A 421 -18.09 8.62 -10.98
N GLU A 422 -17.49 8.91 -9.84
CA GLU A 422 -17.01 7.95 -8.85
C GLU A 422 -18.10 7.01 -8.30
N ASN A 423 -19.36 7.33 -8.56
CA ASN A 423 -20.52 6.63 -8.00
C ASN A 423 -21.04 5.45 -8.84
N LEU A 424 -20.41 5.11 -9.97
CA LEU A 424 -20.86 4.02 -10.84
C LEU A 424 -19.75 2.99 -11.02
N SER A 425 -19.66 2.06 -10.08
CA SER A 425 -18.79 0.89 -10.17
C SER A 425 -19.65 -0.35 -10.46
N ALA A 426 -19.53 -0.92 -11.64
CA ALA A 426 -20.25 -2.13 -12.04
C ALA A 426 -19.32 -3.34 -12.09
N SER A 427 -19.72 -4.46 -11.51
CA SER A 427 -19.01 -5.74 -11.69
C SER A 427 -19.28 -6.27 -13.09
N ILE A 428 -18.24 -6.36 -13.92
CA ILE A 428 -18.38 -6.68 -15.37
C ILE A 428 -17.85 -8.07 -15.75
N TRP A 429 -17.69 -8.97 -14.80
CA TRP A 429 -17.19 -10.33 -15.07
C TRP A 429 -18.26 -11.26 -15.70
N THR A 430 -19.56 -10.92 -15.65
CA THR A 430 -20.60 -11.70 -16.32
C THR A 430 -20.77 -11.29 -17.80
N PRO A 431 -21.22 -12.17 -18.70
CA PRO A 431 -21.42 -11.83 -20.12
C PRO A 431 -22.33 -10.61 -20.31
N THR A 432 -23.45 -10.55 -19.59
CA THR A 432 -24.42 -9.45 -19.73
C THR A 432 -23.85 -8.12 -19.25
N ALA A 433 -23.17 -8.11 -18.10
CA ALA A 433 -22.57 -6.89 -17.57
C ALA A 433 -21.41 -6.42 -18.45
N MET A 434 -20.60 -7.36 -18.93
CA MET A 434 -19.51 -7.09 -19.87
C MET A 434 -20.04 -6.53 -21.19
N GLN A 435 -21.14 -7.07 -21.74
CA GLN A 435 -21.80 -6.55 -22.93
C GLN A 435 -22.24 -5.10 -22.78
N LEU A 436 -22.85 -4.76 -21.65
CA LEU A 436 -23.28 -3.39 -21.35
C LEU A 436 -22.07 -2.44 -21.26
N TYR A 437 -20.99 -2.90 -20.64
CA TYR A 437 -19.75 -2.13 -20.54
C TYR A 437 -19.11 -1.88 -21.91
N LEU A 438 -19.00 -2.91 -22.74
CA LEU A 438 -18.45 -2.80 -24.10
C LEU A 438 -19.24 -1.79 -24.93
N ARG A 439 -20.57 -1.80 -24.86
CA ARG A 439 -21.41 -0.80 -25.55
C ARG A 439 -21.22 0.62 -25.03
N SER A 440 -21.08 0.79 -23.71
CA SER A 440 -20.77 2.11 -23.13
C SER A 440 -19.43 2.63 -23.62
N MET A 441 -18.42 1.78 -23.64
CA MET A 441 -17.08 2.09 -24.12
C MET A 441 -17.07 2.45 -25.61
N GLU A 442 -17.80 1.72 -26.44
CA GLU A 442 -17.97 2.01 -27.88
C GLU A 442 -18.63 3.38 -28.11
N ASN A 443 -19.49 3.81 -27.21
CA ASN A 443 -20.13 5.13 -27.23
C ASN A 443 -19.27 6.24 -26.58
N GLY A 444 -18.01 5.95 -26.23
CA GLY A 444 -17.08 6.90 -25.60
C GLY A 444 -17.35 7.16 -24.12
N GLN A 445 -18.17 6.32 -23.47
CA GLN A 445 -18.45 6.41 -22.04
C GLN A 445 -17.65 5.35 -21.32
N VAL A 446 -16.61 5.78 -20.60
CA VAL A 446 -15.82 4.89 -19.73
C VAL A 446 -16.25 5.13 -18.29
N VAL A 447 -16.55 4.05 -17.58
CA VAL A 447 -16.93 4.07 -16.15
C VAL A 447 -15.97 3.17 -15.37
N LYS A 448 -15.77 3.45 -14.09
CA LYS A 448 -15.02 2.55 -13.22
C LYS A 448 -15.70 1.18 -13.22
N PHE A 449 -14.91 0.11 -13.21
CA PHE A 449 -15.44 -1.25 -13.21
C PHE A 449 -14.74 -2.13 -12.21
N ARG A 450 -15.46 -3.19 -11.82
CA ARG A 450 -14.97 -4.23 -10.93
C ARG A 450 -14.90 -5.53 -11.71
N GLY A 451 -13.79 -6.23 -11.58
CA GLY A 451 -13.61 -7.56 -12.13
C GLY A 451 -14.06 -8.67 -11.20
N ALA A 452 -13.47 -9.82 -11.35
CA ALA A 452 -13.68 -11.00 -10.49
C ALA A 452 -13.15 -10.77 -9.06
N SER A 453 -11.96 -10.17 -8.94
CA SER A 453 -11.32 -9.94 -7.64
C SER A 453 -11.74 -8.66 -6.93
N GLY A 454 -12.41 -7.74 -7.58
CA GLY A 454 -12.79 -6.43 -7.04
C GLY A 454 -12.52 -5.28 -8.01
N ASN A 455 -12.17 -4.13 -7.49
CA ASN A 455 -11.85 -2.97 -8.31
C ASN A 455 -10.62 -3.25 -9.20
N ILE A 456 -10.75 -2.95 -10.49
CA ILE A 456 -9.63 -2.86 -11.40
C ILE A 456 -9.37 -1.36 -11.59
N ALA A 457 -8.67 -0.80 -10.63
CA ALA A 457 -8.24 0.58 -10.62
C ALA A 457 -6.75 0.62 -10.31
N PHE A 458 -6.08 1.56 -10.94
CA PHE A 458 -4.68 1.85 -10.64
C PHE A 458 -4.59 3.18 -9.91
N ASP A 459 -3.54 3.37 -9.16
CA ASP A 459 -3.25 4.65 -8.56
C ASP A 459 -3.13 5.72 -9.65
N ALA A 460 -3.92 6.80 -9.52
CA ALA A 460 -3.96 7.86 -10.51
C ALA A 460 -2.58 8.51 -10.76
N GLU A 461 -1.69 8.42 -9.81
CA GLU A 461 -0.37 9.04 -9.83
C GLU A 461 0.71 8.09 -10.35
N SER A 462 0.68 6.82 -9.96
CA SER A 462 1.61 5.81 -10.49
C SER A 462 1.21 5.31 -11.87
N CYS A 463 -0.05 5.39 -12.21
CA CYS A 463 -0.62 4.93 -13.49
C CYS A 463 -0.66 3.42 -13.71
N ALA A 464 -0.08 2.58 -12.85
CA ALA A 464 0.01 1.16 -13.13
C ALA A 464 0.11 0.25 -11.89
N ALA A 465 0.19 0.79 -10.70
CA ALA A 465 0.10 0.02 -9.47
C ALA A 465 -1.36 -0.08 -9.02
N ALA A 466 -1.77 -1.27 -8.60
CA ALA A 466 -3.13 -1.49 -8.11
C ALA A 466 -3.42 -0.64 -6.87
N ALA A 467 -4.67 -0.20 -6.77
CA ALA A 467 -5.23 0.45 -5.60
C ALA A 467 -6.45 -0.35 -5.14
N GLY A 468 -6.48 -0.77 -3.89
CA GLY A 468 -7.65 -1.41 -3.29
C GLY A 468 -7.69 -2.94 -3.39
N THR A 469 -6.59 -3.63 -3.08
CA THR A 469 -6.59 -5.09 -2.93
C THR A 469 -7.37 -5.50 -1.68
N THR A 470 -8.20 -6.54 -1.80
CA THR A 470 -8.86 -7.19 -0.66
C THR A 470 -7.96 -8.27 -0.08
N TYR A 471 -7.91 -8.36 1.25
CA TYR A 471 -7.18 -9.38 2.00
C TYR A 471 -8.16 -10.16 2.87
N ALA A 472 -8.02 -11.47 2.90
CA ALA A 472 -8.81 -12.35 3.75
C ALA A 472 -8.00 -12.79 4.98
N HIS A 473 -8.62 -12.68 6.16
CA HIS A 473 -8.17 -13.39 7.36
C HIS A 473 -8.83 -14.76 7.36
N TRP A 474 -8.03 -15.81 7.23
CA TRP A 474 -8.50 -17.17 7.11
C TRP A 474 -8.11 -18.06 8.29
N GLU A 475 -8.85 -19.13 8.46
CA GLU A 475 -8.60 -20.22 9.41
C GLU A 475 -8.82 -21.56 8.72
N ILE A 476 -8.00 -22.55 9.06
CA ILE A 476 -8.31 -23.95 8.70
C ILE A 476 -9.10 -24.56 9.84
N LYS A 477 -10.35 -24.94 9.55
CA LYS A 477 -11.29 -25.49 10.53
C LYS A 477 -12.02 -26.71 9.98
N ASP A 478 -11.98 -27.80 10.73
CA ASP A 478 -12.55 -29.10 10.32
C ASP A 478 -12.04 -29.54 8.93
N GLY A 479 -10.77 -29.24 8.63
CA GLY A 479 -10.14 -29.50 7.34
C GLY A 479 -10.57 -28.55 6.22
N ASN A 480 -11.33 -27.49 6.50
CA ASN A 480 -11.81 -26.54 5.52
C ASN A 480 -11.12 -25.16 5.69
N LEU A 481 -10.88 -24.50 4.57
CA LEU A 481 -10.45 -23.11 4.53
C LEU A 481 -11.65 -22.20 4.78
N VAL A 482 -11.66 -21.53 5.94
CA VAL A 482 -12.76 -20.65 6.36
C VAL A 482 -12.25 -19.21 6.40
N PHE A 483 -12.94 -18.29 5.75
CA PHE A 483 -12.65 -16.87 5.82
C PHE A 483 -13.38 -16.22 6.99
N LEU A 484 -12.62 -15.67 7.93
CA LEU A 484 -13.15 -15.06 9.16
C LEU A 484 -13.57 -13.60 8.94
N ASN A 485 -12.73 -12.86 8.23
CA ASN A 485 -12.91 -11.43 7.93
C ASN A 485 -12.23 -11.05 6.62
N TYR A 486 -12.68 -9.96 6.03
CA TYR A 486 -12.05 -9.34 4.88
C TYR A 486 -11.61 -7.92 5.23
N PHE A 487 -10.48 -7.53 4.67
CA PHE A 487 -9.90 -6.20 4.79
C PHE A 487 -9.65 -5.65 3.40
N SER A 488 -9.89 -4.38 3.19
CA SER A 488 -9.61 -3.72 1.92
C SER A 488 -8.92 -2.39 2.20
N SER A 489 -7.98 -2.04 1.35
CA SER A 489 -7.41 -0.69 1.30
C SER A 489 -8.38 0.33 0.73
N ASP A 490 -9.52 -0.12 0.23
CA ASP A 490 -10.61 0.73 -0.23
C ASP A 490 -11.19 1.57 0.93
N ALA A 491 -11.45 2.84 0.68
CA ALA A 491 -11.77 3.90 1.65
C ALA A 491 -12.87 3.58 2.69
N SER A 492 -13.70 2.58 2.45
CA SER A 492 -14.74 2.18 3.40
C SER A 492 -14.23 1.32 4.57
N HIS A 493 -12.99 0.87 4.56
CA HIS A 493 -12.55 -0.21 5.44
C HIS A 493 -11.17 -0.03 6.04
N ARG A 494 -10.89 0.98 6.82
CA ARG A 494 -9.84 0.88 7.80
C ARG A 494 -8.43 0.51 7.43
N MET A 495 -8.19 -0.06 6.27
CA MET A 495 -6.83 -0.10 5.78
C MET A 495 -6.53 1.32 5.45
N SER A 496 -5.49 1.81 5.99
CA SER A 496 -5.04 3.15 5.77
C SER A 496 -4.91 3.40 4.27
N GLU A 497 -5.36 4.54 3.78
CA GLU A 497 -5.13 4.95 2.39
C GLU A 497 -3.65 5.05 2.05
N SER A 498 -2.78 5.03 3.05
CA SER A 498 -1.34 4.92 2.90
C SER A 498 -0.88 3.65 2.21
N THR A 499 -1.71 2.60 2.19
CA THR A 499 -1.42 1.40 1.41
C THR A 499 -1.43 1.61 -0.08
N VAL A 500 -1.98 2.70 -0.56
CA VAL A 500 -1.80 3.13 -1.95
C VAL A 500 -0.39 3.63 -2.14
N ALA A 501 0.52 2.68 -2.19
CA ALA A 501 1.93 2.93 -1.95
C ALA A 501 2.64 3.67 -3.08
N TRP A 502 2.10 3.70 -4.31
CA TRP A 502 2.91 4.09 -5.45
C TRP A 502 2.39 5.33 -6.11
N LYS A 503 2.29 6.39 -5.32
CA LYS A 503 1.88 7.69 -5.82
C LYS A 503 3.10 8.38 -6.38
N TYR A 504 3.18 8.35 -7.68
CA TYR A 504 4.18 9.07 -8.41
C TYR A 504 3.49 10.15 -9.24
N LEU A 505 3.61 11.39 -8.80
CA LEU A 505 3.05 12.51 -9.52
C LEU A 505 3.95 12.87 -10.69
N TYR A 506 3.68 12.25 -11.80
CA TYR A 506 4.35 12.55 -13.05
C TYR A 506 3.65 13.61 -13.88
N ASP A 507 2.35 13.77 -13.65
CA ASP A 507 1.55 14.75 -14.33
C ASP A 507 1.63 16.08 -13.57
N GLU A 508 2.45 17.00 -14.09
CA GLU A 508 2.58 18.36 -13.55
C GLU A 508 1.22 19.06 -13.44
N ASN A 509 0.29 18.77 -14.35
CA ASN A 509 -1.05 19.36 -14.30
C ASN A 509 -1.86 18.84 -13.11
N LEU A 510 -1.76 17.55 -12.78
CA LEU A 510 -2.43 16.98 -11.62
C LEU A 510 -1.84 17.53 -10.32
N ALA A 511 -0.51 17.64 -10.23
CA ALA A 511 0.15 18.25 -9.09
C ALA A 511 -0.25 19.72 -8.91
N LEU A 512 -0.33 20.48 -10.01
CA LEU A 512 -0.82 21.86 -10.01
C LEU A 512 -2.28 21.98 -9.58
N GLN A 513 -3.14 21.07 -10.05
CA GLN A 513 -4.54 21.01 -9.63
C GLN A 513 -4.64 20.78 -8.13
N ARG A 514 -3.92 19.82 -7.59
CA ARG A 514 -3.90 19.50 -6.15
C ARG A 514 -3.34 20.65 -5.31
N PHE A 515 -2.33 21.33 -5.80
CA PHE A 515 -1.85 22.52 -5.14
C PHE A 515 -2.93 23.61 -5.12
N GLY A 516 -3.64 23.81 -6.23
CA GLY A 516 -4.75 24.76 -6.34
C GLY A 516 -5.95 24.43 -5.44
N GLU A 517 -6.12 23.18 -5.04
CA GLU A 517 -7.14 22.78 -4.05
C GLU A 517 -6.75 23.20 -2.62
N GLN A 518 -5.47 23.38 -2.33
CA GLN A 518 -4.91 23.71 -1.02
C GLN A 518 -4.51 25.20 -0.91
N ALA A 519 -4.22 25.86 -2.03
CA ALA A 519 -3.76 27.25 -2.06
C ALA A 519 -4.25 27.94 -3.33
N GLN A 520 -4.74 29.15 -3.18
CA GLN A 520 -5.16 30.00 -4.29
C GLN A 520 -4.11 31.06 -4.61
N ASP A 521 -4.06 31.53 -5.86
CA ASP A 521 -3.19 32.66 -6.27
C ASP A 521 -3.80 33.98 -5.81
N ILE A 522 -3.91 34.16 -4.49
CA ILE A 522 -4.49 35.36 -3.84
C ILE A 522 -3.56 35.78 -2.72
N ASP A 523 -3.43 37.10 -2.56
CA ASP A 523 -2.78 37.67 -1.37
C ASP A 523 -3.75 37.61 -0.19
N ALA A 524 -3.30 37.06 0.93
CA ALA A 524 -4.09 36.98 2.17
C ALA A 524 -4.46 38.35 2.77
N GLY A 525 -3.89 39.45 2.25
CA GLY A 525 -4.18 40.80 2.71
C GLY A 525 -3.81 41.10 4.17
N ILE A 526 -2.86 40.31 4.73
CA ILE A 526 -2.41 40.45 6.11
C ILE A 526 -1.30 41.51 6.18
N ASP A 527 -1.50 42.53 7.02
CA ASP A 527 -0.48 43.54 7.31
C ASP A 527 0.51 42.97 8.37
N TYR A 528 1.64 42.46 7.89
CA TYR A 528 2.69 41.92 8.75
C TYR A 528 3.61 43.01 9.28
N ALA A 529 4.02 42.88 10.54
CA ALA A 529 5.12 43.67 11.07
C ALA A 529 6.39 43.50 10.23
N PRO A 530 7.30 44.49 10.21
CA PRO A 530 8.61 44.29 9.57
C PRO A 530 9.34 43.07 10.12
N LEU A 531 10.02 42.33 9.26
CA LEU A 531 10.85 41.20 9.68
C LEU A 531 11.99 41.69 10.59
N THR A 532 12.08 41.16 11.78
CA THR A 532 13.14 41.47 12.76
C THR A 532 14.22 40.41 12.71
N ASP A 533 13.84 39.14 12.82
CA ASP A 533 14.76 38.00 12.81
C ASP A 533 14.08 36.68 12.42
N GLN A 534 14.88 35.62 12.29
CA GLN A 534 14.40 34.28 11.90
C GLN A 534 14.98 33.25 12.87
N TYR A 535 14.12 32.34 13.35
CA TYR A 535 14.48 31.29 14.28
C TYR A 535 13.94 29.96 13.82
N ALA A 536 14.63 28.86 14.18
CA ALA A 536 14.16 27.49 13.95
C ALA A 536 14.14 26.70 15.25
N LEU A 537 13.06 25.94 15.47
CA LEU A 537 12.96 24.92 16.49
C LEU A 537 12.85 23.57 15.79
N LEU A 538 13.87 22.73 15.92
CA LEU A 538 13.98 21.44 15.27
C LEU A 538 13.86 20.33 16.30
N VAL A 539 12.93 19.39 16.07
CA VAL A 539 12.55 18.39 17.08
C VAL A 539 12.70 16.97 16.54
N HIS A 540 13.65 16.24 17.12
CA HIS A 540 13.73 14.78 17.01
C HIS A 540 12.90 14.15 18.13
N ALA A 541 11.74 13.60 17.78
CA ALA A 541 10.73 13.16 18.75
C ALA A 541 10.74 11.67 19.06
N SER A 542 11.70 10.92 18.52
CA SER A 542 11.78 9.45 18.65
C SER A 542 12.95 9.00 19.52
N THR A 543 12.97 7.73 19.87
CA THR A 543 14.04 7.08 20.64
C THR A 543 14.55 5.83 19.92
N GLU A 544 15.65 5.27 20.43
CA GLU A 544 16.27 4.03 19.96
C GLU A 544 16.80 4.07 18.51
N PHE A 545 17.74 3.19 18.23
CA PHE A 545 18.44 3.12 16.94
C PHE A 545 17.54 2.78 15.75
N LYS A 546 16.49 2.02 15.97
CA LYS A 546 15.50 1.70 14.91
C LYS A 546 14.86 2.96 14.28
N ASN A 547 14.87 4.09 15.00
CA ASN A 547 14.40 5.40 14.58
C ASN A 547 15.50 6.33 14.08
N TYR A 548 16.62 5.76 13.65
CA TYR A 548 17.76 6.49 13.10
C TYR A 548 17.35 7.55 12.06
N ARG A 549 16.40 7.21 11.19
CA ARG A 549 15.91 8.09 10.13
C ARG A 549 15.39 9.44 10.66
N HIS A 550 14.66 9.45 11.77
CA HIS A 550 14.11 10.69 12.32
C HIS A 550 15.20 11.64 12.85
N LEU A 551 16.28 11.10 13.39
CA LEU A 551 17.44 11.91 13.75
C LEU A 551 18.12 12.44 12.48
N SER A 552 18.29 11.63 11.47
CA SER A 552 18.85 12.01 10.17
C SER A 552 18.04 13.14 9.52
N ASP A 553 16.71 13.08 9.56
CA ASP A 553 15.84 14.12 8.99
C ASP A 553 16.02 15.47 9.68
N VAL A 554 15.96 15.47 11.02
CA VAL A 554 16.14 16.70 11.79
C VAL A 554 17.52 17.32 11.52
N LEU A 555 18.56 16.47 11.44
CA LEU A 555 19.92 16.91 11.13
C LEU A 555 20.06 17.37 9.68
N SER A 556 19.33 16.79 8.74
CA SER A 556 19.30 17.26 7.35
C SER A 556 18.77 18.68 7.25
N VAL A 557 17.69 18.99 7.97
CA VAL A 557 17.15 20.36 8.06
C VAL A 557 18.14 21.29 8.77
N TYR A 558 18.74 20.87 9.88
CA TYR A 558 19.77 21.65 10.61
C TYR A 558 20.93 22.03 9.67
N GLN A 559 21.52 21.06 8.97
CA GLN A 559 22.63 21.29 8.06
C GLN A 559 22.22 22.18 6.89
N GLN A 560 20.97 22.11 6.43
CA GLN A 560 20.46 23.00 5.38
C GLN A 560 20.37 24.45 5.86
N LEU A 561 19.87 24.67 7.08
CA LEU A 561 19.84 26.00 7.68
C LEU A 561 21.24 26.57 7.86
N LYS A 562 22.20 25.76 8.32
CA LYS A 562 23.62 26.17 8.44
C LYS A 562 24.19 26.58 7.08
N ARG A 563 23.92 25.79 6.01
CA ARG A 563 24.35 26.16 4.65
C ARG A 563 23.74 27.48 4.16
N ASN A 564 22.52 27.77 4.60
CA ASN A 564 21.77 28.98 4.24
C ASN A 564 22.04 30.18 5.15
N GLY A 565 23.08 30.11 6.00
CA GLY A 565 23.60 31.25 6.78
C GLY A 565 23.11 31.34 8.23
N PHE A 566 22.33 30.39 8.73
CA PHE A 566 21.95 30.36 10.15
C PHE A 566 23.16 30.06 11.04
N ASP A 567 23.31 30.76 12.13
CA ASP A 567 24.17 30.39 13.24
C ASP A 567 23.41 29.57 14.32
N ASP A 568 24.14 29.04 15.29
CA ASP A 568 23.54 28.18 16.33
C ASP A 568 22.66 28.96 17.31
N ASP A 569 22.82 30.28 17.45
CA ASP A 569 21.97 31.10 18.31
C ASP A 569 20.54 31.26 17.74
N HIS A 570 20.35 30.94 16.46
CA HIS A 570 19.06 31.03 15.77
C HIS A 570 18.42 29.64 15.49
N ILE A 571 19.09 28.56 15.86
CA ILE A 571 18.56 27.18 15.74
C ILE A 571 18.51 26.59 17.14
N ILE A 572 17.33 26.16 17.59
CA ILE A 572 17.19 25.34 18.78
C ILE A 572 16.97 23.90 18.34
N LEU A 573 17.97 23.05 18.65
CA LEU A 573 17.92 21.63 18.30
C LEU A 573 17.64 20.77 19.54
N ILE A 574 16.52 20.04 19.49
CA ILE A 574 16.15 19.02 20.46
C ILE A 574 16.40 17.65 19.82
N ALA A 575 17.38 16.90 20.33
CA ALA A 575 17.74 15.60 19.73
C ALA A 575 18.23 14.60 20.78
N ASP A 576 18.08 13.31 20.48
CA ASP A 576 18.65 12.22 21.27
C ASP A 576 19.94 11.71 20.59
N ARG A 577 21.07 12.09 21.11
CA ARG A 577 22.39 11.71 20.58
C ARG A 577 22.67 10.20 20.71
N THR A 578 22.00 9.51 21.65
CA THR A 578 22.23 8.07 21.85
C THR A 578 21.90 7.23 20.62
N VAL A 579 21.03 7.73 19.73
CA VAL A 579 20.74 7.10 18.43
C VAL A 579 21.97 7.07 17.52
N ALA A 580 22.72 8.17 17.46
CA ALA A 580 23.95 8.23 16.66
C ALA A 580 25.07 7.35 17.26
N ASP A 581 25.16 7.33 18.58
CA ASP A 581 26.23 6.63 19.34
C ASP A 581 25.89 5.12 19.56
N ASP A 582 24.75 4.63 19.08
CA ASP A 582 24.31 3.23 19.27
C ASP A 582 25.30 2.25 18.63
N PRO A 583 25.69 1.15 19.32
CA PRO A 583 26.59 0.12 18.77
C PRO A 583 26.08 -0.57 17.47
N LYS A 584 24.79 -0.50 17.17
CA LYS A 584 24.22 -1.01 15.91
C LYS A 584 24.50 -0.08 14.73
N ASN A 585 24.83 1.19 15.00
CA ASN A 585 25.25 2.11 13.94
C ASN A 585 26.58 1.64 13.36
N PRO A 586 26.67 1.40 12.04
CA PRO A 586 27.94 1.00 11.40
C PRO A 586 29.09 2.00 11.62
N GLU A 587 28.75 3.28 11.83
CA GLU A 587 29.68 4.36 12.09
C GLU A 587 29.25 5.13 13.37
N PRO A 588 29.45 4.59 14.58
CA PRO A 588 28.97 5.24 15.82
C PRO A 588 29.45 6.68 15.93
N GLY A 589 28.54 7.58 16.28
CA GLY A 589 28.79 9.02 16.37
C GLY A 589 28.60 9.79 15.06
N THR A 590 28.34 9.11 13.93
CA THR A 590 27.98 9.73 12.64
C THR A 590 26.53 9.50 12.31
N VAL A 591 25.93 10.39 11.51
CA VAL A 591 24.57 10.20 10.96
C VAL A 591 24.60 10.59 9.48
N ARG A 592 24.05 9.73 8.62
CA ARG A 592 23.95 9.96 7.17
C ARG A 592 22.52 9.72 6.71
N ALA A 593 22.04 10.54 5.79
CA ALA A 593 20.72 10.35 5.16
C ALA A 593 20.75 9.35 3.99
N THR A 594 21.92 9.13 3.39
CA THR A 594 22.18 8.16 2.32
C THR A 594 23.51 7.47 2.55
N ILE A 595 23.75 6.29 1.96
CA ILE A 595 24.96 5.49 2.17
C ILE A 595 26.23 6.31 1.92
N ASP A 596 26.25 7.07 0.84
CA ASP A 596 27.40 7.89 0.44
C ASP A 596 27.26 9.37 0.87
N GLY A 597 26.27 9.69 1.68
CA GLY A 597 25.98 11.05 2.13
C GLY A 597 27.01 11.60 3.12
N PRO A 598 27.03 12.90 3.35
CA PRO A 598 27.90 13.53 4.34
C PRO A 598 27.49 13.13 5.76
N ASP A 599 28.43 13.25 6.70
CA ASP A 599 28.10 13.15 8.12
C ASP A 599 27.31 14.37 8.57
N LEU A 600 26.05 14.15 8.91
CA LEU A 600 25.12 15.18 9.37
C LEU A 600 25.35 15.61 10.83
N MET A 601 26.09 14.83 11.64
CA MET A 601 26.49 15.19 13.01
C MET A 601 27.66 16.16 13.04
N ALA A 602 28.32 16.37 11.90
CA ALA A 602 29.50 17.26 11.87
C ALA A 602 29.15 18.72 12.24
N GLY A 603 29.73 19.22 13.34
CA GLY A 603 29.55 20.59 13.81
C GLY A 603 28.17 20.89 14.40
N VAL A 604 27.39 19.87 14.74
CA VAL A 604 26.04 20.04 15.34
C VAL A 604 26.15 20.46 16.79
N GLN A 605 25.37 21.46 17.16
CA GLN A 605 25.10 21.85 18.56
C GLN A 605 23.67 21.41 18.93
N ILE A 606 23.57 20.49 19.90
CA ILE A 606 22.30 20.05 20.49
C ILE A 606 22.06 20.92 21.73
N ASP A 607 20.93 21.66 21.75
CA ASP A 607 20.58 22.53 22.87
C ASP A 607 19.90 21.76 24.00
N TYR A 608 19.12 20.75 23.65
CA TYR A 608 18.39 19.90 24.58
C TYR A 608 18.49 18.43 24.22
N ASP A 609 18.80 17.61 25.19
CA ASP A 609 18.61 16.18 25.12
C ASP A 609 17.11 15.89 25.19
N ALA A 610 16.57 15.28 24.11
CA ALA A 610 15.16 14.95 24.00
C ALA A 610 14.66 14.07 25.15
N SER A 611 15.54 13.23 25.74
CA SER A 611 15.20 12.38 26.89
C SER A 611 14.84 13.13 28.17
N THR A 612 15.24 14.40 28.27
CA THR A 612 15.02 15.22 29.45
C THR A 612 13.74 16.07 29.38
N LEU A 613 13.12 16.12 28.19
CA LEU A 613 11.98 16.98 27.90
C LEU A 613 10.67 16.18 27.77
N SER A 614 9.57 16.88 27.83
CA SER A 614 8.24 16.45 27.43
C SER A 614 7.77 17.23 26.20
N ALA A 615 6.75 16.77 25.48
CA ALA A 615 6.13 17.53 24.41
C ALA A 615 5.63 18.92 24.88
N ALA A 616 5.17 19.02 26.13
CA ALA A 616 4.79 20.32 26.73
C ALA A 616 5.99 21.25 26.91
N ASP A 617 7.18 20.73 27.21
CA ASP A 617 8.39 21.54 27.29
C ASP A 617 8.80 22.07 25.91
N VAL A 618 8.65 21.27 24.85
CA VAL A 618 8.87 21.73 23.47
C VAL A 618 7.97 22.92 23.14
N LEU A 619 6.69 22.85 23.50
CA LEU A 619 5.75 23.96 23.28
C LEU A 619 6.10 25.21 24.10
N ARG A 620 6.63 25.04 25.32
CA ARG A 620 7.14 26.17 26.12
C ARG A 620 8.36 26.82 25.47
N ILE A 621 9.25 26.03 24.89
CA ILE A 621 10.40 26.56 24.13
C ILE A 621 9.88 27.36 22.92
N LEU A 622 8.91 26.82 22.17
CA LEU A 622 8.28 27.52 21.05
C LEU A 622 7.61 28.85 21.45
N MET A 623 6.94 28.88 22.61
CA MET A 623 6.28 30.08 23.17
C MET A 623 7.26 31.08 23.79
N GLY A 624 8.55 30.79 23.88
CA GLY A 624 9.51 31.65 24.53
C GLY A 624 9.45 31.66 26.06
N GLN A 625 8.88 30.61 26.68
CA GLN A 625 8.71 30.49 28.13
C GLN A 625 9.97 29.96 28.79
N ARG A 626 10.90 30.87 29.11
CA ARG A 626 12.18 30.53 29.74
C ARG A 626 12.00 30.09 31.21
N SER A 627 12.78 29.11 31.63
CA SER A 627 12.86 28.61 33.00
C SER A 627 14.26 28.04 33.27
N ASP A 628 14.52 27.62 34.53
CA ASP A 628 15.79 26.95 34.89
C ASP A 628 15.97 25.63 34.08
N LYS A 629 14.89 24.91 33.78
CA LYS A 629 14.90 23.74 32.94
C LYS A 629 15.04 24.07 31.43
N LEU A 630 14.51 25.21 31.02
CA LEU A 630 14.41 25.65 29.62
C LEU A 630 15.15 26.99 29.46
N PRO A 631 16.50 27.02 29.52
CA PRO A 631 17.28 28.27 29.47
C PRO A 631 17.35 28.87 28.05
N VAL A 632 17.16 28.04 26.97
CA VAL A 632 17.16 28.48 25.58
C VAL A 632 15.76 28.36 25.02
N VAL A 633 15.19 29.42 24.50
CA VAL A 633 13.82 29.46 23.97
C VAL A 633 13.75 30.37 22.74
N ILE A 634 12.78 30.20 21.87
CA ILE A 634 12.48 31.11 20.79
C ILE A 634 12.16 32.50 21.37
N PRO A 635 12.87 33.57 21.01
CA PRO A 635 12.54 34.91 21.47
C PRO A 635 11.16 35.34 20.98
N PRO A 636 10.19 35.65 21.86
CA PRO A 636 8.86 36.08 21.45
C PRO A 636 8.92 37.51 20.91
N ASP A 637 8.70 37.72 19.63
CA ASP A 637 8.67 39.04 18.98
C ASP A 637 7.75 39.03 17.77
N ALA A 638 6.94 40.08 17.61
CA ALA A 638 5.98 40.24 16.51
C ALA A 638 6.63 40.39 15.11
N GLY A 639 7.93 40.60 15.05
CA GLY A 639 8.72 40.68 13.83
C GLY A 639 9.48 39.40 13.49
N ASN A 640 9.44 38.38 14.36
CA ASN A 640 10.19 37.15 14.13
C ASN A 640 9.43 36.13 13.24
N ASN A 641 10.11 35.58 12.26
CA ASN A 641 9.66 34.37 11.57
C ASN A 641 10.21 33.15 12.30
N VAL A 642 9.35 32.15 12.51
CA VAL A 642 9.70 30.93 13.25
C VAL A 642 9.41 29.70 12.38
N LEU A 643 10.43 28.87 12.15
CA LEU A 643 10.29 27.52 11.64
C LEU A 643 10.14 26.55 12.81
N PHE A 644 9.09 25.75 12.82
CA PHE A 644 8.89 24.64 13.73
C PHE A 644 8.86 23.35 12.94
N TYR A 645 9.94 22.55 13.04
CA TYR A 645 10.07 21.27 12.34
C TYR A 645 10.03 20.11 13.34
N TRP A 646 9.23 19.08 13.01
CA TRP A 646 9.06 17.89 13.83
C TRP A 646 9.22 16.61 12.99
N SER A 647 10.15 15.73 13.41
CA SER A 647 10.31 14.38 12.89
C SER A 647 10.13 13.34 13.99
N GLY A 648 9.36 12.30 13.71
CA GLY A 648 8.99 11.24 14.63
C GLY A 648 7.77 10.47 14.11
N HIS A 649 7.14 9.69 14.98
CA HIS A 649 5.91 8.99 14.65
C HIS A 649 4.68 9.89 14.80
N GLY A 650 3.61 9.52 14.09
CA GLY A 650 2.30 10.18 14.16
C GLY A 650 1.16 9.18 14.32
N ARG A 651 0.05 9.67 14.86
CA ARG A 651 -1.20 8.89 15.04
C ARG A 651 -2.41 9.70 14.61
N ASN A 652 -3.42 9.00 14.14
CA ASN A 652 -4.76 9.56 13.95
C ASN A 652 -5.80 8.81 14.80
N GLN A 653 -7.06 9.21 14.71
CA GLN A 653 -8.15 8.59 15.51
C GLN A 653 -8.35 7.11 15.22
N ASN A 654 -8.02 6.66 14.02
CA ASN A 654 -8.16 5.28 13.59
C ASN A 654 -6.97 4.41 14.03
N HIS A 655 -5.82 5.04 14.25
CA HIS A 655 -4.54 4.40 14.59
C HIS A 655 -4.03 4.91 15.94
N GLY A 656 -4.57 4.41 17.04
CA GLY A 656 -4.15 4.75 18.40
C GLY A 656 -5.02 5.76 19.16
N GLY A 657 -6.11 6.27 18.53
CA GLY A 657 -7.15 7.01 19.23
C GLY A 657 -6.88 8.51 19.50
N ALA A 658 -5.74 9.07 19.10
CA ALA A 658 -5.42 10.47 19.22
C ALA A 658 -4.87 11.05 17.92
N ARG A 659 -5.16 12.32 17.62
CA ARG A 659 -4.50 13.09 16.56
C ARG A 659 -3.26 13.72 17.20
N GLU A 660 -2.09 13.06 17.01
CA GLU A 660 -0.87 13.52 17.69
C GLU A 660 0.40 13.22 16.91
N PHE A 661 1.39 14.07 17.03
CA PHE A 661 2.80 13.74 16.83
C PHE A 661 3.31 13.11 18.12
N GLN A 662 3.73 11.84 18.03
CA GLN A 662 4.16 11.09 19.22
C GLN A 662 5.43 11.70 19.82
N TRP A 663 5.57 11.55 21.12
CA TRP A 663 6.76 11.93 21.86
C TRP A 663 7.42 10.69 22.47
N ARG A 664 8.56 10.29 21.92
CA ARG A 664 9.46 9.24 22.44
C ARG A 664 8.81 7.87 22.66
N GLU A 665 7.83 7.50 21.82
CA GLU A 665 7.10 6.22 21.86
C GLU A 665 6.58 5.82 23.27
N GLU A 666 6.33 6.78 24.14
CA GLU A 666 5.79 6.51 25.47
C GLU A 666 4.36 5.99 25.41
N ALA A 667 4.09 4.89 26.12
CA ALA A 667 2.84 4.13 26.04
C ALA A 667 1.58 4.89 26.54
N HIS A 668 1.70 6.13 27.01
CA HIS A 668 0.63 6.84 27.73
C HIS A 668 0.26 8.22 27.17
N HIS A 669 0.27 8.39 25.83
CA HIS A 669 -0.34 9.57 25.17
C HIS A 669 0.16 10.93 25.67
N HIS A 670 1.46 11.14 25.66
CA HIS A 670 2.05 12.44 26.03
C HIS A 670 2.64 13.18 24.82
N GLY A 671 2.18 12.87 23.60
CA GLY A 671 2.60 13.52 22.37
C GLY A 671 2.07 14.94 22.20
N LEU A 672 2.46 15.56 21.10
CA LEU A 672 1.94 16.84 20.65
C LEU A 672 0.58 16.62 19.97
N THR A 673 -0.50 16.78 20.71
CA THR A 673 -1.84 16.64 20.14
C THR A 673 -2.25 17.86 19.32
N ALA A 674 -3.18 17.68 18.38
CA ALA A 674 -3.77 18.76 17.58
C ALA A 674 -4.32 19.88 18.46
N GLN A 675 -5.01 19.53 19.55
CA GLN A 675 -5.55 20.50 20.50
C GLN A 675 -4.44 21.32 21.20
N LEU A 676 -3.39 20.66 21.68
CA LEU A 676 -2.29 21.36 22.36
C LEU A 676 -1.55 22.30 21.41
N LEU A 677 -1.33 21.89 20.17
CA LEU A 677 -0.72 22.73 19.15
C LEU A 677 -1.60 23.94 18.84
N TYR A 678 -2.89 23.71 18.62
CA TYR A 678 -3.87 24.78 18.37
C TYR A 678 -3.91 25.81 19.50
N GLU A 679 -4.03 25.36 20.77
CA GLU A 679 -4.03 26.24 21.95
C GLU A 679 -2.72 27.03 22.06
N THR A 680 -1.59 26.40 21.83
CA THR A 680 -0.27 27.03 21.85
C THR A 680 -0.15 28.14 20.81
N VAL A 681 -0.49 27.84 19.56
CA VAL A 681 -0.40 28.81 18.45
C VAL A 681 -1.35 29.99 18.66
N ASN A 682 -2.56 29.74 19.19
CA ASN A 682 -3.48 30.84 19.57
C ASN A 682 -2.95 31.70 20.71
N MET A 683 -2.27 31.12 21.71
CA MET A 683 -1.59 31.90 22.74
C MET A 683 -0.46 32.77 22.15
N MET A 684 0.36 32.19 21.30
CA MET A 684 1.45 32.92 20.62
C MET A 684 0.91 34.05 19.75
N LYS A 685 -0.19 33.84 19.02
CA LYS A 685 -0.87 34.90 18.25
C LYS A 685 -1.38 36.01 19.13
N ARG A 686 -2.11 35.67 20.21
CA ARG A 686 -2.64 36.65 21.18
C ARG A 686 -1.50 37.50 21.79
N ASP A 687 -0.40 36.83 22.13
CA ASP A 687 0.74 37.45 22.80
C ASP A 687 1.72 38.12 21.80
N LYS A 688 1.40 38.06 20.49
CA LYS A 688 2.20 38.59 19.38
C LYS A 688 3.65 38.10 19.39
N SER A 689 3.82 36.77 19.58
CA SER A 689 5.12 36.13 19.75
C SER A 689 5.80 35.75 18.44
N TYR A 690 5.15 35.94 17.30
CA TYR A 690 5.69 35.68 15.97
C TYR A 690 5.12 36.64 14.93
N ARG A 691 5.84 36.86 13.85
CA ARG A 691 5.41 37.51 12.60
C ARG A 691 4.73 36.48 11.69
N LYS A 692 5.46 35.41 11.34
CA LYS A 692 4.98 34.26 10.62
C LYS A 692 5.50 32.98 11.29
N LEU A 693 4.71 31.93 11.27
CA LEU A 693 5.05 30.60 11.77
C LEU A 693 4.89 29.57 10.67
N LEU A 694 5.98 28.92 10.31
CA LEU A 694 5.98 27.77 9.40
C LEU A 694 6.15 26.49 10.21
N ILE A 695 5.16 25.61 10.15
CA ILE A 695 5.18 24.30 10.79
C ILE A 695 5.43 23.26 9.71
N VAL A 696 6.46 22.42 9.86
CA VAL A 696 6.76 21.32 8.93
C VAL A 696 6.76 20.02 9.72
N GLY A 697 5.88 19.09 9.34
CA GLY A 697 5.69 17.82 10.02
C GLY A 697 5.98 16.64 9.09
N GLU A 698 6.95 15.81 9.48
CA GLU A 698 7.27 14.54 8.81
C GLU A 698 6.33 13.39 9.21
N PRO A 699 5.74 13.35 10.44
CA PRO A 699 5.05 12.14 10.92
C PRO A 699 3.90 11.65 10.03
N CYS A 700 3.66 10.34 10.09
CA CYS A 700 2.46 9.72 9.55
C CYS A 700 1.19 10.46 9.99
N TYR A 701 0.18 10.54 9.12
CA TYR A 701 -1.09 11.23 9.40
C TYR A 701 -0.91 12.71 9.77
N GLY A 702 0.16 13.33 9.34
CA GLY A 702 0.61 14.64 9.78
C GLY A 702 -0.45 15.74 9.67
N GLU A 703 -1.23 15.72 8.59
CA GLU A 703 -2.33 16.67 8.38
C GLU A 703 -3.31 16.73 9.55
N CYS A 704 -3.66 15.58 10.15
CA CYS A 704 -4.65 15.53 11.22
C CYS A 704 -4.26 16.33 12.49
N VAL A 705 -2.96 16.59 12.68
CA VAL A 705 -2.45 17.37 13.83
C VAL A 705 -2.51 18.87 13.56
N VAL A 706 -2.39 19.29 12.30
CA VAL A 706 -2.28 20.71 11.93
C VAL A 706 -3.57 21.29 11.34
N THR A 707 -4.57 20.48 11.05
CA THR A 707 -5.84 20.93 10.44
C THR A 707 -6.56 21.98 11.30
N ASP A 708 -6.52 21.86 12.64
CA ASP A 708 -7.17 22.80 13.54
C ASP A 708 -6.54 24.22 13.51
N LEU A 709 -5.39 24.41 12.85
CA LEU A 709 -4.72 25.69 12.67
C LEU A 709 -5.36 26.58 11.60
N GLU A 710 -6.30 26.03 10.83
CA GLU A 710 -6.99 26.77 9.78
C GLU A 710 -7.66 28.04 10.32
N GLY A 711 -7.51 29.15 9.60
CA GLY A 711 -8.03 30.46 9.99
C GLY A 711 -7.12 31.25 10.94
N ILE A 712 -5.97 30.75 11.36
CA ILE A 712 -5.02 31.50 12.21
C ILE A 712 -4.07 32.33 11.32
N PRO A 713 -4.14 33.66 11.30
CA PRO A 713 -3.29 34.47 10.44
C PRO A 713 -1.80 34.31 10.72
N GLY A 714 -1.02 34.23 9.64
CA GLY A 714 0.44 34.17 9.71
C GLY A 714 0.99 32.78 10.04
N VAL A 715 0.15 31.74 10.05
CA VAL A 715 0.56 30.35 10.23
C VAL A 715 0.42 29.60 8.91
N LEU A 716 1.42 28.85 8.54
CA LEU A 716 1.37 27.86 7.46
C LEU A 716 1.86 26.51 7.99
N ALA A 717 1.16 25.45 7.70
CA ALA A 717 1.65 24.11 8.00
C ALA A 717 1.81 23.29 6.71
N ILE A 718 2.92 22.53 6.61
CA ILE A 718 3.23 21.61 5.53
C ILE A 718 3.51 20.25 6.16
N THR A 719 2.85 19.20 5.69
CA THR A 719 3.06 17.85 6.21
C THR A 719 3.42 16.88 5.09
N GLY A 720 4.18 15.83 5.43
CA GLY A 720 4.61 14.81 4.47
C GLY A 720 3.51 13.82 4.12
N ALA A 721 2.43 13.77 4.90
CA ALA A 721 1.32 12.85 4.71
C ALA A 721 -0.01 13.53 5.03
N ASN A 722 -1.10 13.09 4.35
CA ASN A 722 -2.44 13.50 4.68
C ASN A 722 -2.96 12.85 5.98
N GLU A 723 -4.19 13.14 6.38
CA GLU A 723 -4.77 12.65 7.64
C GLU A 723 -5.06 11.14 7.67
N GLN A 724 -5.02 10.46 6.53
CA GLN A 724 -5.37 9.05 6.39
C GLN A 724 -4.17 8.14 6.09
N GLU A 725 -3.01 8.71 5.78
CA GLU A 725 -1.87 7.94 5.27
C GLU A 725 -0.61 8.08 6.13
N GLN A 726 0.31 7.14 5.91
CA GLN A 726 1.63 7.15 6.53
C GLN A 726 2.61 7.98 5.70
N SER A 727 3.58 8.61 6.35
CA SER A 727 4.82 9.09 5.73
C SER A 727 5.83 7.95 5.66
N TRP A 728 6.62 7.88 4.56
CA TRP A 728 7.41 6.69 4.27
C TRP A 728 8.91 6.92 4.42
N ALA A 729 9.56 5.91 5.02
CA ALA A 729 11.00 5.84 5.09
C ALA A 729 11.65 5.69 3.71
N ASP A 730 12.92 6.08 3.61
CA ASP A 730 13.74 5.95 2.41
C ASP A 730 15.21 5.60 2.76
N ASN A 731 15.98 5.24 1.72
CA ASN A 731 17.40 4.95 1.84
C ASN A 731 17.73 3.82 2.84
N TRP A 732 17.32 2.61 2.48
CA TRP A 732 17.65 1.42 3.27
C TRP A 732 19.16 1.17 3.36
N ASN A 733 19.67 0.99 4.59
CA ASN A 733 21.04 0.58 4.84
C ASN A 733 21.14 -0.96 4.91
N PRO A 734 22.08 -1.60 4.20
CA PRO A 734 22.29 -3.05 4.28
C PRO A 734 22.55 -3.61 5.69
N ALA A 735 22.91 -2.75 6.63
CA ALA A 735 23.03 -3.12 8.04
C ALA A 735 21.68 -3.27 8.77
N GLY A 736 20.54 -3.07 8.08
CA GLY A 736 19.22 -3.40 8.56
C GLY A 736 18.43 -2.23 9.18
N PHE A 737 18.55 -1.01 8.65
CA PHE A 737 17.78 0.16 9.12
C PHE A 737 17.54 1.18 8.02
N TRP A 738 16.50 2.00 8.18
CA TRP A 738 16.18 3.12 7.31
C TRP A 738 16.99 4.36 7.69
N MET A 739 17.51 5.07 6.68
CA MET A 739 18.44 6.18 6.90
C MET A 739 17.77 7.55 6.88
N SER A 740 16.58 7.68 6.28
CA SER A 740 15.85 8.95 6.14
C SER A 740 14.37 8.71 5.87
N ASP A 741 13.58 9.77 5.85
CA ASP A 741 12.20 9.77 5.39
C ASP A 741 12.06 10.55 4.08
N ARG A 742 11.17 10.08 3.18
CA ARG A 742 11.06 10.56 1.79
C ARG A 742 10.74 12.04 1.69
N PHE A 743 9.73 12.47 2.43
CA PHE A 743 9.28 13.86 2.35
C PHE A 743 10.39 14.82 2.79
N THR A 744 11.03 14.57 3.94
CA THR A 744 12.10 15.44 4.43
C THR A 744 13.27 15.51 3.47
N GLN A 745 13.70 14.39 2.88
CA GLN A 745 14.79 14.40 1.91
C GLN A 745 14.43 15.24 0.69
N ASN A 746 13.22 15.11 0.16
CA ASN A 746 12.76 15.91 -0.98
C ASN A 746 12.58 17.38 -0.62
N PHE A 747 12.06 17.70 0.55
CA PHE A 747 11.94 19.06 1.06
C PHE A 747 13.30 19.75 1.17
N VAL A 748 14.27 19.07 1.77
CA VAL A 748 15.64 19.58 1.93
C VAL A 748 16.35 19.70 0.58
N THR A 749 16.19 18.72 -0.31
CA THR A 749 16.79 18.75 -1.65
C THR A 749 16.28 19.92 -2.47
N ALA A 750 14.97 20.14 -2.52
CA ALA A 750 14.37 21.25 -3.24
C ALA A 750 14.88 22.61 -2.76
N ILE A 751 14.99 22.81 -1.45
CA ILE A 751 15.55 24.03 -0.87
C ILE A 751 17.05 24.15 -1.12
N SER A 752 17.79 23.03 -1.13
CA SER A 752 19.24 23.03 -1.40
C SER A 752 19.54 23.40 -2.85
N GLU A 753 18.73 22.92 -3.80
CA GLU A 753 18.87 23.24 -5.23
C GLU A 753 18.43 24.68 -5.54
N ASN A 754 17.37 25.15 -4.89
CA ASN A 754 16.87 26.51 -5.05
C ASN A 754 16.40 27.09 -3.71
N PRO A 755 17.26 27.82 -2.96
CA PRO A 755 16.87 28.43 -1.69
C PRO A 755 15.76 29.47 -1.78
N ASP A 756 15.53 30.03 -2.96
CA ASP A 756 14.48 31.03 -3.25
C ASP A 756 13.24 30.39 -3.92
N ILE A 757 13.08 29.06 -3.82
CA ILE A 757 11.97 28.31 -4.38
C ILE A 757 10.62 28.83 -3.82
N THR A 758 9.59 28.93 -4.67
CA THR A 758 8.24 29.24 -4.19
C THR A 758 7.62 28.07 -3.45
N TYR A 759 6.60 28.29 -2.62
CA TYR A 759 5.85 27.18 -2.01
C TYR A 759 5.17 26.30 -3.05
N ARG A 760 4.68 26.92 -4.13
CA ARG A 760 4.13 26.18 -5.27
C ARG A 760 5.15 25.21 -5.87
N ASP A 761 6.33 25.70 -6.19
CA ASP A 761 7.34 24.87 -6.84
C ASP A 761 7.96 23.85 -5.87
N LEU A 762 8.06 24.20 -4.58
CA LEU A 762 8.43 23.26 -3.53
C LEU A 762 7.39 22.12 -3.41
N TYR A 763 6.12 22.46 -3.42
CA TYR A 763 5.04 21.47 -3.40
C TYR A 763 5.12 20.55 -4.62
N LEU A 764 5.28 21.12 -5.82
CA LEU A 764 5.42 20.34 -7.05
C LEU A 764 6.62 19.38 -6.99
N TYR A 765 7.73 19.86 -6.48
CA TYR A 765 8.93 19.02 -6.31
C TYR A 765 8.66 17.88 -5.34
N CYS A 766 8.14 18.16 -4.15
CA CYS A 766 7.80 17.14 -3.16
C CYS A 766 6.76 16.15 -3.71
N ALA A 767 5.72 16.65 -4.35
CA ALA A 767 4.67 15.81 -4.95
C ALA A 767 5.19 14.88 -6.04
N GLN A 768 6.19 15.31 -6.82
CA GLN A 768 6.80 14.50 -7.87
C GLN A 768 7.77 13.44 -7.35
N HIS A 769 8.39 13.65 -6.19
CA HIS A 769 9.48 12.82 -5.70
C HIS A 769 9.14 12.02 -4.44
N THR A 770 8.11 12.45 -3.66
CA THR A 770 7.69 11.72 -2.46
C THR A 770 6.72 10.61 -2.83
N LEU A 771 7.23 9.40 -2.97
CA LEU A 771 6.43 8.22 -3.28
C LEU A 771 5.72 7.70 -2.02
N GLY A 772 4.46 7.32 -2.16
CA GLY A 772 3.70 6.65 -1.11
C GLY A 772 2.92 7.56 -0.17
N SER A 773 3.12 8.89 -0.21
CA SER A 773 2.32 9.83 0.58
C SER A 773 2.11 11.15 -0.15
N HIS A 774 1.11 11.93 0.31
CA HIS A 774 0.76 13.22 -0.27
C HIS A 774 1.11 14.35 0.70
N ALA A 775 2.04 15.19 0.29
CA ALA A 775 2.29 16.43 1.01
C ALA A 775 1.01 17.29 1.08
N ARG A 776 0.76 17.88 2.23
CA ARG A 776 -0.39 18.76 2.48
C ARG A 776 0.07 20.15 2.91
N ILE A 777 -0.71 21.13 2.49
CA ILE A 777 -0.53 22.54 2.90
C ILE A 777 -1.82 22.97 3.58
N ILE A 778 -1.71 23.48 4.80
CA ILE A 778 -2.85 23.90 5.60
C ILE A 778 -2.73 25.38 5.90
N ASN A 779 -3.86 26.09 5.79
CA ASN A 779 -4.00 27.50 6.15
C ASN A 779 -3.34 28.49 5.15
N ALA A 780 -3.21 28.12 3.88
CA ALA A 780 -2.61 28.94 2.84
C ALA A 780 -3.29 30.32 2.72
N ASP A 781 -4.62 30.37 2.77
CA ASP A 781 -5.43 31.60 2.61
C ASP A 781 -5.22 32.65 3.73
N HIS A 782 -4.58 32.24 4.83
CA HIS A 782 -4.30 33.11 5.98
C HIS A 782 -2.80 33.35 6.19
N PHE A 783 -1.98 33.09 5.19
CA PHE A 783 -0.53 33.20 5.30
C PHE A 783 0.11 34.15 4.27
N GLY A 784 -0.27 34.06 3.02
CA GLY A 784 0.25 34.87 1.92
C GLY A 784 0.06 34.17 0.59
N ASN A 785 0.56 34.78 -0.49
CA ASN A 785 0.45 34.19 -1.82
C ASN A 785 1.53 33.13 -2.05
N LEU A 786 1.19 31.86 -1.95
CA LEU A 786 2.12 30.73 -2.06
C LEU A 786 2.66 30.52 -3.48
N TYR A 787 2.04 31.12 -4.51
CA TYR A 787 2.56 31.10 -5.88
C TYR A 787 3.76 32.02 -6.07
N HIS A 788 3.93 33.02 -5.22
CA HIS A 788 4.93 34.07 -5.33
C HIS A 788 5.85 34.21 -4.13
N THR A 789 5.56 33.51 -3.03
CA THR A 789 6.39 33.47 -1.82
C THR A 789 6.93 32.06 -1.59
N GLY A 790 7.95 31.92 -0.77
CA GLY A 790 8.61 30.66 -0.51
C GLY A 790 9.18 30.54 0.89
N PRO A 791 9.73 29.36 1.24
CA PRO A 791 10.29 29.08 2.56
C PRO A 791 11.56 29.90 2.88
N ALA A 792 12.12 30.63 1.93
CA ALA A 792 13.30 31.49 2.15
C ALA A 792 13.13 32.43 3.35
N GLU A 793 11.89 32.92 3.62
CA GLU A 793 11.60 33.74 4.81
C GLU A 793 11.86 33.01 6.16
N PHE A 794 12.13 31.70 6.15
CA PHE A 794 12.35 30.86 7.33
C PHE A 794 13.67 30.08 7.29
N VAL A 795 14.20 29.82 6.12
CA VAL A 795 15.33 28.90 5.94
C VAL A 795 16.57 29.55 5.35
N LYS A 796 16.55 30.88 5.12
CA LYS A 796 17.67 31.62 4.53
C LYS A 796 17.88 32.92 5.28
N LYS A 797 19.11 33.15 5.80
CA LYS A 797 19.54 34.41 6.42
C LYS A 797 20.30 35.32 5.48
#